data_27997de08f5fec0b2d92f0c697748dc8
#
_entry.id   27997de08f5fec0b2d92f0c697748dc8
#
_cell.length_a   1.000
_cell.length_b   1.000
_cell.length_c   1.000
_cell.angle_alpha   90.00
_cell.angle_beta   90.00
_cell.angle_gamma   90.00
#
_symmetry.space_group_name_H-M   'P 1'
#
loop_
_entity.id
_entity.type
_entity.pdbx_description
1 polymer ?
#
loop_
_entity_poly.entity_id
_entity_poly.type
_entity_poly.pdbx_seq_one_letter_code
_entity_poly.pdbx_strand_id
1 'polypeptide(L)'
;MIFKMKKYFILIAFFGYGSLVCQVNLNYYLDKNHPYDSEIPKPSKLLGYEVGTWHVSHDQLISYMYSLAESSDRISIESRGSTYEDRPLLLLTITSPENHKNIKSIRKAHIQLSEAEAENENIKKQPLVVYQGFSIHGNEPSGANAGLLTAYHLAASQTPETIEMLEDLIILFDPSLNPDGLQRFSYWANMNKNQVLTSDSNDREYNEIWPGGRTNHYWFDLNRDWLPVQLPESQARIKTFSDWLPNILTDHHEMGTNSTFFFQPGISSRVNPLIPIMNQKLTKKISEYHIKAFDKLGSLYYSEEDYDDFYLGKGSAYPDVNGGIGILFEQASSRGHMQESENGIITFPFTIRNQLTAALSTLKAASAMRIELLNYFKTFYADMRKNAANEKQKLIIVGSPKDPAILYHFAEVLDYHKIKFYKLKNKVNKNGKKYLPKSSFVIPLEQKKNKLIQAIFSKQSNFQDSLFYDVSAWTFPYAFNLNHHFENNTSLKGERIEKINPPMGSVSEKGDYAYLFEAHHYYTPKLLNELHKKNIRVKVGLTPFTIEGKPYDYGTYMIPSKNQEVNESDLYEILKNAAIKTHINITGVSTGHTQGIDLGSRNFRSVKEAKIALLVGSGVRSYDAGEIWHLLDTRHKISISKIDTKDLSNIDLGDYSHLIIPSFSGSQLNNHVDEIKGFVKEGGVLIGYRETINWLNEYDFIKLDFLNQSPIAKNISFEDKDNFEGSQETGGAIFKVNIDRSHPINFGYLNSTIPIFRNTNLYLKADKQ
;
A
#
# COMPACT_ATOMS: atom_id res chain seq x y z
N MET A 1 35.95 -19.73 85.93
CA MET A 1 34.94 -20.29 85.02
C MET A 1 35.05 -19.51 83.69
N ILE A 2 35.79 -20.10 82.75
CA ILE A 2 36.26 -19.45 81.51
C ILE A 2 35.37 -19.95 80.36
N PHE A 3 34.58 -19.11 79.80
CA PHE A 3 33.79 -19.42 78.55
C PHE A 3 34.66 -19.15 77.33
N LYS A 4 34.98 -20.21 76.59
CA LYS A 4 35.61 -20.14 75.25
C LYS A 4 34.55 -19.84 74.22
N MET A 5 34.60 -18.65 73.61
CA MET A 5 33.86 -18.35 72.39
C MET A 5 34.61 -18.91 71.18
N LYS A 6 33.99 -19.87 70.47
CA LYS A 6 34.41 -20.32 69.15
C LYS A 6 33.91 -19.32 68.10
N LYS A 7 34.82 -18.67 67.39
CA LYS A 7 34.52 -17.88 66.20
C LYS A 7 34.25 -18.80 64.96
N TYR A 8 33.05 -18.84 64.49
CA TYR A 8 32.73 -19.44 63.19
C TYR A 8 32.96 -18.38 62.12
N PHE A 9 33.94 -18.62 61.24
CA PHE A 9 34.06 -17.87 59.96
C PHE A 9 33.09 -18.48 58.98
N ILE A 10 32.04 -17.78 58.63
CA ILE A 10 31.18 -18.12 57.52
C ILE A 10 31.81 -17.51 56.24
N LEU A 11 32.39 -18.39 55.41
CA LEU A 11 32.86 -18.05 54.08
C LEU A 11 31.64 -17.95 53.16
N ILE A 12 31.14 -16.77 52.94
CA ILE A 12 30.10 -16.52 51.90
C ILE A 12 30.82 -16.50 50.56
N ALA A 13 30.76 -17.64 49.85
CA ALA A 13 31.16 -17.70 48.46
C ALA A 13 30.10 -16.94 47.64
N PHE A 14 30.39 -15.72 47.25
CA PHE A 14 29.66 -15.02 46.22
C PHE A 14 29.91 -15.72 44.87
N PHE A 15 29.04 -16.64 44.50
CA PHE A 15 28.92 -17.05 43.12
C PHE A 15 28.35 -15.85 42.37
N GLY A 16 29.24 -15.02 41.86
CA GLY A 16 28.87 -14.04 40.84
C GLY A 16 28.41 -14.81 39.60
N TYR A 17 27.10 -14.96 39.45
CA TYR A 17 26.49 -15.20 38.13
C TYR A 17 26.80 -13.97 37.31
N GLY A 18 28.00 -13.88 36.80
CA GLY A 18 28.26 -13.05 35.63
C GLY A 18 27.45 -13.64 34.49
N SER A 19 26.29 -13.07 34.21
CA SER A 19 25.64 -13.26 32.93
C SER A 19 26.66 -12.82 31.89
N LEU A 20 27.46 -13.75 31.38
CA LEU A 20 28.14 -13.59 30.10
C LEU A 20 27.02 -13.41 29.08
N VAL A 21 26.60 -12.18 28.88
CA VAL A 21 25.90 -11.81 27.67
C VAL A 21 26.90 -12.04 26.55
N CYS A 22 26.88 -13.25 26.00
CA CYS A 22 27.70 -13.61 24.86
C CYS A 22 27.29 -12.66 23.75
N GLN A 23 28.10 -11.65 23.52
CA GLN A 23 27.84 -10.69 22.45
C GLN A 23 27.78 -11.49 21.15
N VAL A 24 26.61 -11.54 20.54
CA VAL A 24 26.39 -12.26 19.30
C VAL A 24 27.27 -11.64 18.23
N ASN A 25 28.10 -12.44 17.57
CA ASN A 25 28.98 -12.02 16.51
C ASN A 25 28.60 -12.69 15.18
N LEU A 26 29.29 -12.36 14.11
CA LEU A 26 29.01 -12.87 12.76
C LEU A 26 28.94 -14.41 12.70
N ASN A 27 29.69 -15.13 13.54
CA ASN A 27 29.70 -16.60 13.55
C ASN A 27 28.39 -17.22 14.10
N TYR A 28 27.54 -16.45 14.74
CA TYR A 28 26.20 -16.89 15.13
C TYR A 28 25.28 -17.07 13.93
N TYR A 29 25.50 -16.25 12.90
CA TYR A 29 24.68 -16.22 11.68
C TYR A 29 25.27 -17.04 10.55
N LEU A 30 26.60 -16.99 10.39
CA LEU A 30 27.34 -17.57 9.27
C LEU A 30 28.44 -18.51 9.80
N ASP A 31 28.69 -19.61 9.10
CA ASP A 31 29.69 -20.58 9.50
C ASP A 31 31.08 -19.91 9.56
N LYS A 32 31.75 -20.03 10.70
CA LYS A 32 33.10 -19.49 10.94
C LYS A 32 34.17 -20.06 10.01
N ASN A 33 33.97 -21.27 9.48
CA ASN A 33 34.89 -21.94 8.56
C ASN A 33 34.62 -21.64 7.09
N HIS A 34 33.56 -20.86 6.82
CA HIS A 34 33.22 -20.47 5.46
C HIS A 34 34.26 -19.49 4.89
N PRO A 35 34.83 -19.74 3.69
CA PRO A 35 35.82 -18.86 3.12
C PRO A 35 35.16 -17.55 2.62
N TYR A 36 35.47 -16.44 3.28
CA TYR A 36 35.04 -15.10 2.87
C TYR A 36 36.23 -14.30 2.38
N ASP A 37 36.04 -13.49 1.35
CA ASP A 37 36.99 -12.50 0.88
C ASP A 37 37.20 -11.43 1.95
N SER A 38 38.46 -11.26 2.38
CA SER A 38 38.83 -10.32 3.45
C SER A 38 38.74 -8.85 3.04
N GLU A 39 38.76 -8.55 1.74
CA GLU A 39 38.65 -7.20 1.21
C GLU A 39 37.21 -6.67 1.29
N ILE A 40 36.21 -7.55 1.32
CA ILE A 40 34.81 -7.16 1.45
C ILE A 40 34.50 -6.81 2.92
N PRO A 41 34.04 -5.58 3.20
CA PRO A 41 33.84 -5.12 4.56
C PRO A 41 32.69 -5.88 5.26
N LYS A 42 32.98 -6.45 6.45
CA LYS A 42 31.92 -7.00 7.31
C LYS A 42 30.98 -5.89 7.76
N PRO A 43 29.68 -6.20 8.01
CA PRO A 43 28.73 -5.18 8.49
C PRO A 43 29.23 -4.43 9.72
N SER A 44 29.79 -5.16 10.71
CA SER A 44 30.28 -4.55 11.97
C SER A 44 31.42 -3.53 11.77
N LYS A 45 32.19 -3.64 10.68
CA LYS A 45 33.26 -2.66 10.38
C LYS A 45 32.70 -1.26 10.07
N LEU A 46 31.56 -1.19 9.38
CA LEU A 46 30.93 0.08 9.03
C LEU A 46 29.95 0.55 10.12
N LEU A 47 29.17 -0.39 10.68
CA LEU A 47 28.18 -0.07 11.71
C LEU A 47 28.80 0.31 13.06
N GLY A 48 30.01 -0.17 13.35
CA GLY A 48 30.67 0.01 14.65
C GLY A 48 30.15 -0.93 15.75
N TYR A 49 29.25 -1.85 15.40
CA TYR A 49 28.65 -2.87 16.31
C TYR A 49 28.29 -4.13 15.52
N GLU A 50 28.15 -5.26 16.23
CA GLU A 50 27.70 -6.52 15.62
C GLU A 50 26.21 -6.47 15.28
N VAL A 51 25.81 -7.05 14.14
CA VAL A 51 24.40 -7.13 13.71
C VAL A 51 23.54 -7.79 14.79
N GLY A 52 22.39 -7.22 15.10
CA GLY A 52 21.51 -7.65 16.18
C GLY A 52 21.79 -6.99 17.54
N THR A 53 22.87 -6.22 17.68
CA THR A 53 23.12 -5.40 18.89
C THR A 53 22.23 -4.16 18.91
N TRP A 54 21.99 -3.56 17.76
CA TRP A 54 21.12 -2.42 17.53
C TRP A 54 20.28 -2.68 16.29
N HIS A 55 19.09 -2.11 16.23
CA HIS A 55 18.29 -2.08 15.01
C HIS A 55 18.94 -1.14 14.00
N VAL A 56 19.25 -1.66 12.80
CA VAL A 56 19.84 -0.84 11.75
C VAL A 56 18.87 0.27 11.32
N SER A 57 19.34 1.51 11.29
CA SER A 57 18.58 2.62 10.70
C SER A 57 18.73 2.63 9.18
N HIS A 58 17.82 3.29 8.49
CA HIS A 58 17.87 3.32 7.02
C HIS A 58 19.16 3.95 6.50
N ASP A 59 19.65 5.02 7.10
CA ASP A 59 20.91 5.69 6.74
C ASP A 59 22.13 4.77 6.90
N GLN A 60 22.19 4.00 7.98
CA GLN A 60 23.22 2.99 8.20
C GLN A 60 23.14 1.85 7.17
N LEU A 61 21.92 1.38 6.89
CA LEU A 61 21.66 0.33 5.91
C LEU A 61 22.15 0.74 4.52
N ILE A 62 21.75 1.91 4.03
CA ILE A 62 22.17 2.37 2.69
C ILE A 62 23.68 2.65 2.61
N SER A 63 24.27 3.19 3.68
CA SER A 63 25.72 3.41 3.73
C SER A 63 26.50 2.09 3.58
N TYR A 64 26.02 1.04 4.22
CA TYR A 64 26.61 -0.29 4.08
C TYR A 64 26.40 -0.87 2.66
N MET A 65 25.21 -0.72 2.08
CA MET A 65 24.95 -1.19 0.71
C MET A 65 25.82 -0.51 -0.34
N TYR A 66 26.06 0.80 -0.20
CA TYR A 66 27.02 1.50 -1.06
C TYR A 66 28.46 0.99 -0.87
N SER A 67 28.89 0.78 0.37
CA SER A 67 30.22 0.22 0.66
C SER A 67 30.42 -1.17 0.08
N LEU A 68 29.40 -2.03 0.11
CA LEU A 68 29.45 -3.33 -0.55
C LEU A 68 29.54 -3.22 -2.08
N ALA A 69 28.77 -2.34 -2.68
CA ALA A 69 28.77 -2.14 -4.13
C ALA A 69 30.13 -1.55 -4.63
N GLU A 70 30.80 -0.74 -3.82
CA GLU A 70 32.14 -0.24 -4.10
C GLU A 70 33.23 -1.29 -3.96
N SER A 71 33.03 -2.27 -3.07
CA SER A 71 34.04 -3.28 -2.72
C SER A 71 33.90 -4.60 -3.50
N SER A 72 32.77 -4.85 -4.17
CA SER A 72 32.49 -6.12 -4.82
C SER A 72 32.02 -5.93 -6.28
N ASP A 73 32.67 -6.63 -7.20
CA ASP A 73 32.26 -6.71 -8.61
C ASP A 73 30.99 -7.58 -8.86
N ARG A 74 30.48 -8.20 -7.80
CA ARG A 74 29.22 -8.97 -7.80
C ARG A 74 27.99 -8.10 -7.59
N ILE A 75 28.15 -6.81 -7.25
CA ILE A 75 27.03 -5.92 -6.85
C ILE A 75 27.07 -4.66 -7.69
N SER A 76 25.94 -4.35 -8.31
CA SER A 76 25.66 -2.99 -8.78
C SER A 76 24.47 -2.41 -8.00
N ILE A 77 24.45 -1.09 -7.81
CA ILE A 77 23.45 -0.38 -7.03
C ILE A 77 22.85 0.75 -7.84
N GLU A 78 21.53 0.94 -7.73
CA GLU A 78 20.81 2.06 -8.33
C GLU A 78 19.80 2.67 -7.34
N SER A 79 19.57 3.98 -7.46
CA SER A 79 18.45 4.65 -6.80
C SER A 79 17.27 4.75 -7.77
N ARG A 80 16.09 4.30 -7.32
CA ARG A 80 14.84 4.30 -8.09
C ARG A 80 13.93 5.48 -7.76
N GLY A 81 14.48 6.54 -7.16
CA GLY A 81 13.77 7.69 -6.65
C GLY A 81 13.81 7.77 -5.13
N SER A 82 12.89 8.51 -4.55
CA SER A 82 12.84 8.79 -3.11
C SER A 82 11.44 8.55 -2.54
N THR A 83 11.37 8.32 -1.23
CA THR A 83 10.13 8.36 -0.44
C THR A 83 9.62 9.79 -0.30
N TYR A 84 8.47 9.97 0.39
CA TYR A 84 7.98 11.31 0.74
C TYR A 84 8.88 12.06 1.74
N GLU A 85 9.75 11.35 2.47
CA GLU A 85 10.75 11.94 3.36
C GLU A 85 12.14 12.05 2.70
N ASP A 86 12.19 12.01 1.36
CA ASP A 86 13.39 12.12 0.53
C ASP A 86 14.47 11.03 0.81
N ARG A 87 14.08 9.88 1.39
CA ARG A 87 15.00 8.74 1.55
C ARG A 87 15.11 7.96 0.24
N PRO A 88 16.33 7.59 -0.20
CA PRO A 88 16.53 6.88 -1.45
C PRO A 88 15.93 5.49 -1.41
N LEU A 89 15.27 5.11 -2.53
CA LEU A 89 14.75 3.78 -2.78
C LEU A 89 15.81 2.97 -3.55
N LEU A 90 16.63 2.24 -2.83
CA LEU A 90 17.76 1.51 -3.43
C LEU A 90 17.30 0.16 -4.01
N LEU A 91 18.01 -0.25 -5.06
CA LEU A 91 18.01 -1.61 -5.57
C LEU A 91 19.44 -2.03 -5.83
N LEU A 92 19.83 -3.18 -5.30
CA LEU A 92 21.07 -3.86 -5.67
C LEU A 92 20.72 -4.94 -6.69
N THR A 93 21.57 -5.07 -7.71
CA THR A 93 21.59 -6.27 -8.55
C THR A 93 22.82 -7.07 -8.15
N ILE A 94 22.59 -8.28 -7.64
CA ILE A 94 23.64 -9.18 -7.15
C ILE A 94 23.69 -10.40 -8.07
N THR A 95 24.86 -10.65 -8.67
CA THR A 95 25.07 -11.75 -9.62
C THR A 95 26.57 -11.93 -9.90
N SER A 96 26.97 -12.88 -10.75
CA SER A 96 28.37 -13.02 -11.15
C SER A 96 28.88 -11.81 -11.93
N PRO A 97 30.19 -11.50 -11.90
CA PRO A 97 30.77 -10.41 -12.69
C PRO A 97 30.55 -10.57 -14.21
N GLU A 98 30.48 -11.81 -14.70
CA GLU A 98 30.18 -12.08 -16.10
C GLU A 98 28.72 -11.76 -16.45
N ASN A 99 27.78 -12.09 -15.59
CA ASN A 99 26.37 -11.70 -15.76
C ASN A 99 26.21 -10.18 -15.74
N HIS A 100 26.96 -9.45 -14.90
CA HIS A 100 26.93 -7.99 -14.90
C HIS A 100 27.33 -7.39 -16.24
N LYS A 101 28.39 -7.90 -16.89
CA LYS A 101 28.79 -7.46 -18.22
C LYS A 101 27.68 -7.65 -19.26
N ASN A 102 26.87 -8.68 -19.09
CA ASN A 102 25.83 -9.10 -20.02
C ASN A 102 24.40 -8.77 -19.57
N ILE A 103 24.24 -8.00 -18.48
CA ILE A 103 22.95 -7.83 -17.77
C ILE A 103 21.78 -7.36 -18.67
N LYS A 104 22.05 -6.46 -19.61
CA LYS A 104 21.03 -5.95 -20.55
C LYS A 104 20.55 -7.02 -21.52
N SER A 105 21.46 -7.87 -22.04
CA SER A 105 21.11 -8.98 -22.92
C SER A 105 20.40 -10.11 -22.18
N ILE A 106 20.84 -10.41 -20.95
CA ILE A 106 20.18 -11.39 -20.07
C ILE A 106 18.74 -10.94 -19.77
N ARG A 107 18.52 -9.70 -19.37
CA ARG A 107 17.17 -9.16 -19.14
C ARG A 107 16.29 -9.23 -20.38
N LYS A 108 16.85 -8.87 -21.55
CA LYS A 108 16.12 -8.95 -22.82
C LYS A 108 15.70 -10.38 -23.13
N ALA A 109 16.62 -11.34 -23.03
CA ALA A 109 16.35 -12.75 -23.27
C ALA A 109 15.34 -13.31 -22.26
N HIS A 110 15.44 -12.93 -20.97
CA HIS A 110 14.47 -13.31 -19.95
C HIS A 110 13.05 -12.82 -20.29
N ILE A 111 12.91 -11.56 -20.67
CA ILE A 111 11.59 -10.99 -21.05
C ILE A 111 11.06 -11.66 -22.32
N GLN A 112 11.92 -12.05 -23.28
CA GLN A 112 11.52 -12.77 -24.48
C GLN A 112 10.83 -14.10 -24.15
N LEU A 113 11.16 -14.77 -23.04
CA LEU A 113 10.45 -15.97 -22.59
C LEU A 113 8.96 -15.73 -22.31
N SER A 114 8.55 -14.51 -22.06
CA SER A 114 7.13 -14.13 -21.87
C SER A 114 6.41 -13.79 -23.18
N GLU A 115 7.09 -13.74 -24.32
CA GLU A 115 6.52 -13.38 -25.62
C GLU A 115 6.11 -14.63 -26.44
N ALA A 116 5.43 -14.42 -27.57
CA ALA A 116 4.89 -15.49 -28.38
C ALA A 116 5.97 -16.34 -29.04
N GLU A 117 7.12 -15.74 -29.36
CA GLU A 117 8.25 -16.33 -30.05
C GLU A 117 9.17 -17.16 -29.13
N ALA A 118 8.82 -17.30 -27.85
CA ALA A 118 9.65 -17.97 -26.84
C ALA A 118 9.92 -19.46 -27.09
N GLU A 119 9.24 -20.12 -28.02
CA GLU A 119 9.36 -21.57 -28.26
C GLU A 119 10.80 -22.01 -28.61
N ASN A 120 11.57 -21.14 -29.25
CA ASN A 120 12.92 -21.44 -29.74
C ASN A 120 14.04 -20.96 -28.77
N GLU A 121 13.69 -20.38 -27.66
CA GLU A 121 14.69 -19.80 -26.72
C GLU A 121 15.40 -20.89 -25.90
N ASN A 122 16.73 -20.75 -25.80
CA ASN A 122 17.55 -21.68 -25.03
C ASN A 122 17.58 -21.32 -23.55
N ILE A 123 16.65 -21.90 -22.80
CA ILE A 123 16.52 -21.65 -21.35
C ILE A 123 17.69 -22.21 -20.52
N LYS A 124 18.49 -23.14 -21.05
CA LYS A 124 19.57 -23.80 -20.30
C LYS A 124 20.68 -22.82 -19.86
N LYS A 125 20.88 -21.75 -20.65
CA LYS A 125 21.90 -20.73 -20.39
C LYS A 125 21.32 -19.47 -19.74
N GLN A 126 20.00 -19.42 -19.54
CA GLN A 126 19.33 -18.23 -19.00
C GLN A 126 19.40 -18.25 -17.47
N PRO A 127 19.99 -17.23 -16.82
CA PRO A 127 19.87 -17.07 -15.38
C PRO A 127 18.41 -16.86 -14.95
N LEU A 128 18.07 -17.35 -13.76
CA LEU A 128 16.78 -17.12 -13.13
C LEU A 128 16.80 -15.76 -12.42
N VAL A 129 15.67 -15.05 -12.44
CA VAL A 129 15.55 -13.76 -11.76
C VAL A 129 14.81 -13.95 -10.44
N VAL A 130 15.47 -13.57 -9.33
CA VAL A 130 14.90 -13.61 -7.98
C VAL A 130 14.82 -12.17 -7.46
N TYR A 131 13.68 -11.77 -6.89
CA TYR A 131 13.53 -10.50 -6.20
C TYR A 131 13.40 -10.75 -4.70
N GLN A 132 14.37 -10.33 -3.92
CA GLN A 132 14.32 -10.37 -2.45
C GLN A 132 13.98 -8.99 -1.91
N GLY A 133 12.81 -8.87 -1.26
CA GLY A 133 12.32 -7.63 -0.67
C GLY A 133 12.26 -7.72 0.85
N PHE A 134 12.85 -6.74 1.54
CA PHE A 134 12.93 -6.70 2.98
C PHE A 134 12.20 -5.48 3.56
N SER A 135 11.65 -5.62 4.76
CA SER A 135 11.13 -4.51 5.57
C SER A 135 10.09 -3.62 4.87
N ILE A 136 9.07 -4.24 4.26
CA ILE A 136 7.91 -3.49 3.74
C ILE A 136 7.06 -2.90 4.88
N HIS A 137 7.05 -3.57 6.03
CA HIS A 137 6.63 -2.99 7.30
C HIS A 137 7.87 -2.64 8.12
N GLY A 138 8.05 -1.36 8.41
CA GLY A 138 9.29 -0.88 9.02
C GLY A 138 9.51 -1.36 10.46
N ASN A 139 8.44 -1.71 11.17
CA ASN A 139 8.50 -2.27 12.53
C ASN A 139 8.57 -3.81 12.58
N GLU A 140 8.94 -4.42 11.45
CA GLU A 140 9.28 -5.83 11.32
C GLU A 140 10.78 -5.94 10.94
N PRO A 141 11.69 -5.62 11.88
CA PRO A 141 13.05 -5.19 11.56
C PRO A 141 14.03 -6.31 11.25
N SER A 142 13.73 -7.56 11.59
CA SER A 142 14.67 -8.68 11.39
C SER A 142 15.00 -8.87 9.91
N GLY A 143 14.05 -8.60 9.02
CA GLY A 143 14.27 -8.67 7.57
C GLY A 143 15.39 -7.75 7.09
N ALA A 144 15.33 -6.44 7.37
CA ALA A 144 16.36 -5.49 6.95
C ALA A 144 17.75 -5.80 7.53
N ASN A 145 17.81 -6.27 8.80
CA ASN A 145 19.05 -6.69 9.43
C ASN A 145 19.59 -8.00 8.84
N ALA A 146 18.73 -8.95 8.48
CA ALA A 146 19.12 -10.13 7.71
C ALA A 146 19.60 -9.78 6.31
N GLY A 147 19.03 -8.74 5.71
CA GLY A 147 19.47 -8.18 4.44
C GLY A 147 20.93 -7.74 4.44
N LEU A 148 21.42 -7.12 5.53
CA LEU A 148 22.86 -6.79 5.69
C LEU A 148 23.73 -8.05 5.55
N LEU A 149 23.34 -9.11 6.25
CA LEU A 149 24.10 -10.39 6.29
C LEU A 149 23.98 -11.14 4.96
N THR A 150 22.80 -11.12 4.33
CA THR A 150 22.57 -11.75 3.04
C THR A 150 23.44 -11.10 1.96
N ALA A 151 23.42 -9.76 1.88
CA ALA A 151 24.23 -9.01 0.93
C ALA A 151 25.74 -9.23 1.16
N TYR A 152 26.19 -9.23 2.42
CA TYR A 152 27.57 -9.56 2.78
C TYR A 152 27.96 -10.97 2.31
N HIS A 153 27.13 -11.96 2.63
CA HIS A 153 27.40 -13.36 2.25
C HIS A 153 27.54 -13.51 0.74
N LEU A 154 26.64 -12.91 -0.04
CA LEU A 154 26.67 -12.98 -1.51
C LEU A 154 27.87 -12.24 -2.10
N ALA A 155 28.26 -11.12 -1.51
CA ALA A 155 29.42 -10.36 -1.93
C ALA A 155 30.75 -11.06 -1.66
N ALA A 156 30.88 -11.63 -0.45
CA ALA A 156 32.18 -12.05 0.11
C ALA A 156 32.46 -13.56 0.02
N SER A 157 31.43 -14.42 -0.10
CA SER A 157 31.61 -15.90 -0.09
C SER A 157 32.44 -16.36 -1.29
N GLN A 158 33.43 -17.22 -1.02
CA GLN A 158 34.35 -17.79 -2.00
C GLN A 158 34.14 -19.29 -2.23
N THR A 159 33.02 -19.85 -1.77
CA THR A 159 32.72 -21.27 -2.04
C THR A 159 32.27 -21.48 -3.49
N PRO A 160 32.64 -22.64 -4.09
CA PRO A 160 32.16 -23.00 -5.40
C PRO A 160 30.62 -22.95 -5.53
N GLU A 161 29.90 -23.40 -4.47
CA GLU A 161 28.42 -23.38 -4.46
C GLU A 161 27.87 -21.95 -4.60
N THR A 162 28.44 -20.96 -3.89
CA THR A 162 27.99 -19.56 -4.02
C THR A 162 28.36 -18.97 -5.36
N ILE A 163 29.54 -19.27 -5.88
CA ILE A 163 29.99 -18.77 -7.20
C ILE A 163 29.07 -19.29 -8.30
N GLU A 164 28.80 -20.60 -8.35
CA GLU A 164 27.90 -21.24 -9.31
C GLU A 164 26.46 -20.70 -9.18
N MET A 165 25.98 -20.52 -7.94
CA MET A 165 24.65 -19.92 -7.70
C MET A 165 24.55 -18.50 -8.26
N LEU A 166 25.60 -17.69 -8.16
CA LEU A 166 25.63 -16.34 -8.72
C LEU A 166 25.73 -16.33 -10.26
N GLU A 167 26.26 -17.37 -10.88
CA GLU A 167 26.20 -17.55 -12.33
C GLU A 167 24.77 -17.89 -12.78
N ASP A 168 24.05 -18.69 -11.99
CA ASP A 168 22.70 -19.14 -12.26
C ASP A 168 21.60 -18.10 -11.99
N LEU A 169 21.88 -17.08 -11.17
CA LEU A 169 20.85 -16.15 -10.67
C LEU A 169 21.18 -14.68 -10.98
N ILE A 170 20.13 -13.92 -11.26
CA ILE A 170 20.09 -12.46 -11.12
C ILE A 170 19.25 -12.14 -9.90
N ILE A 171 19.85 -11.62 -8.86
CA ILE A 171 19.18 -11.29 -7.61
C ILE A 171 18.92 -9.78 -7.58
N LEU A 172 17.65 -9.41 -7.68
CA LEU A 172 17.16 -8.05 -7.45
C LEU A 172 16.93 -7.91 -5.94
N PHE A 173 17.78 -7.17 -5.29
CA PHE A 173 17.84 -7.10 -3.84
C PHE A 173 17.41 -5.72 -3.36
N ASP A 174 16.26 -5.66 -2.67
CA ASP A 174 15.68 -4.44 -2.11
C ASP A 174 15.85 -4.46 -0.58
N PRO A 175 16.84 -3.76 -0.03
CA PRO A 175 17.21 -3.88 1.37
C PRO A 175 16.17 -3.27 2.32
N SER A 176 15.33 -2.35 1.83
CA SER A 176 14.22 -1.78 2.56
C SER A 176 13.15 -1.25 1.63
N LEU A 177 12.01 -1.95 1.56
CA LEU A 177 10.83 -1.54 0.80
C LEU A 177 10.10 -0.35 1.43
N ASN A 178 10.36 -0.06 2.72
CA ASN A 178 9.77 1.03 3.49
C ASN A 178 10.83 1.80 4.31
N PRO A 179 11.62 2.66 3.66
CA PRO A 179 12.65 3.44 4.34
C PRO A 179 12.14 4.29 5.51
N ASP A 180 10.99 4.95 5.35
CA ASP A 180 10.43 5.86 6.35
C ASP A 180 9.94 5.11 7.60
N GLY A 181 9.29 3.97 7.40
CA GLY A 181 8.85 3.10 8.49
C GLY A 181 10.00 2.46 9.25
N LEU A 182 11.02 1.95 8.54
CA LEU A 182 12.22 1.37 9.14
C LEU A 182 12.97 2.41 9.99
N GLN A 183 13.14 3.63 9.48
CA GLN A 183 13.80 4.71 10.21
C GLN A 183 13.05 5.05 11.51
N ARG A 184 11.73 5.17 11.43
CA ARG A 184 10.87 5.49 12.57
C ARG A 184 10.97 4.43 13.66
N PHE A 185 10.86 3.16 13.30
CA PHE A 185 10.94 2.05 14.24
C PHE A 185 12.33 1.88 14.85
N SER A 186 13.39 1.90 14.03
CA SER A 186 14.76 1.70 14.53
C SER A 186 15.15 2.77 15.57
N TYR A 187 14.73 4.03 15.35
CA TYR A 187 14.96 5.08 16.34
C TYR A 187 14.16 4.84 17.62
N TRP A 188 12.89 4.42 17.49
CA TRP A 188 12.10 4.09 18.68
C TRP A 188 12.73 2.97 19.49
N ALA A 189 13.02 1.83 18.91
CA ALA A 189 13.58 0.67 19.59
C ALA A 189 14.96 0.99 20.20
N ASN A 190 15.82 1.66 19.43
CA ASN A 190 17.19 1.98 19.89
C ASN A 190 17.21 3.03 21.02
N MET A 191 16.37 4.08 20.94
CA MET A 191 16.36 5.10 21.98
C MET A 191 15.76 4.64 23.32
N ASN A 192 14.98 3.55 23.30
CA ASN A 192 14.37 2.97 24.51
C ASN A 192 15.10 1.70 25.00
N LYS A 193 16.15 1.28 24.29
CA LYS A 193 16.92 0.09 24.64
C LYS A 193 17.63 0.24 25.98
N ASN A 194 17.43 -0.74 26.88
CA ASN A 194 18.17 -0.84 28.13
C ASN A 194 19.56 -1.41 27.92
N GLN A 195 20.54 -1.02 28.73
CA GLN A 195 21.86 -1.64 28.72
C GLN A 195 21.80 -3.10 29.20
N VAL A 196 20.98 -3.40 30.19
CA VAL A 196 20.60 -4.76 30.58
C VAL A 196 19.21 -5.01 30.03
N LEU A 197 19.14 -5.87 29.00
CA LEU A 197 17.88 -6.11 28.29
C LEU A 197 16.83 -6.71 29.23
N THR A 198 15.59 -6.28 29.05
CA THR A 198 14.40 -6.87 29.68
C THR A 198 13.54 -7.56 28.63
N SER A 199 12.93 -8.70 29.00
CA SER A 199 11.95 -9.39 28.13
C SER A 199 10.50 -9.03 28.46
N ASP A 200 10.27 -8.13 29.43
CA ASP A 200 8.95 -7.70 29.86
C ASP A 200 8.25 -6.90 28.75
N SER A 201 7.15 -7.42 28.23
CA SER A 201 6.36 -6.80 27.15
C SER A 201 5.77 -5.41 27.50
N ASN A 202 5.76 -5.06 28.80
CA ASN A 202 5.32 -3.73 29.24
C ASN A 202 6.42 -2.67 29.14
N ASP A 203 7.68 -3.04 28.86
CA ASP A 203 8.75 -2.07 28.65
C ASP A 203 8.42 -1.15 27.47
N ARG A 204 8.85 0.09 27.61
CA ARG A 204 8.59 1.13 26.59
C ARG A 204 9.16 0.79 25.22
N GLU A 205 10.25 0.03 25.14
CA GLU A 205 10.87 -0.37 23.90
C GLU A 205 9.88 -1.13 22.99
N TYR A 206 9.02 -1.98 23.57
CA TYR A 206 8.08 -2.84 22.83
C TYR A 206 6.75 -2.19 22.53
N ASN A 207 6.52 -0.98 23.05
CA ASN A 207 5.25 -0.23 22.93
C ASN A 207 5.46 1.03 22.10
N GLU A 208 5.49 0.90 20.77
CA GLU A 208 5.68 2.02 19.87
C GLU A 208 4.62 3.12 20.08
N ILE A 209 5.09 4.36 20.04
CA ILE A 209 4.18 5.50 19.98
C ILE A 209 3.44 5.54 18.65
N TRP A 210 2.17 5.92 18.70
CA TRP A 210 1.38 6.16 17.49
C TRP A 210 2.11 7.11 16.51
N PRO A 211 2.12 6.84 15.19
CA PRO A 211 1.44 5.76 14.43
C PRO A 211 2.22 4.45 14.33
N GLY A 212 3.40 4.33 14.95
CA GLY A 212 4.31 3.21 14.82
C GLY A 212 5.10 3.20 13.50
N GLY A 213 6.03 2.25 13.37
CA GLY A 213 6.91 2.11 12.21
C GLY A 213 6.37 1.23 11.08
N ARG A 214 5.17 0.65 11.22
CA ARG A 214 4.62 -0.26 10.21
C ARG A 214 4.47 0.39 8.84
N THR A 215 3.92 1.60 8.80
CA THR A 215 3.46 2.31 7.61
C THR A 215 4.51 3.28 7.05
N ASN A 216 4.30 3.77 5.83
CA ASN A 216 5.12 4.82 5.23
C ASN A 216 4.83 6.22 5.85
N HIS A 217 5.34 7.29 5.20
CA HIS A 217 5.14 8.68 5.66
C HIS A 217 3.67 9.05 5.89
N TYR A 218 2.78 8.75 4.94
CA TYR A 218 1.35 9.05 5.03
C TYR A 218 0.52 7.96 5.71
N TRP A 219 1.14 7.05 6.43
CA TRP A 219 0.53 5.97 7.21
C TRP A 219 -0.21 4.93 6.35
N PHE A 220 0.23 4.71 5.11
CA PHE A 220 -0.27 3.62 4.28
C PHE A 220 0.49 2.32 4.54
N ASP A 221 -0.24 1.21 4.49
CA ASP A 221 0.36 -0.12 4.39
C ASP A 221 0.87 -0.36 2.97
N LEU A 222 2.17 -0.33 2.80
CA LEU A 222 2.81 -0.53 1.50
C LEU A 222 2.59 -1.93 0.94
N ASN A 223 2.28 -2.92 1.80
CA ASN A 223 1.96 -4.29 1.37
C ASN A 223 0.49 -4.47 0.97
N ARG A 224 -0.23 -3.37 0.74
CA ARG A 224 -1.55 -3.34 0.09
C ARG A 224 -1.54 -2.55 -1.21
N ASP A 225 -0.39 -1.96 -1.59
CA ASP A 225 -0.26 -1.05 -2.73
C ASP A 225 0.49 -1.65 -3.94
N TRP A 226 0.69 -2.97 -4.01
CA TRP A 226 1.29 -3.63 -5.18
C TRP A 226 0.38 -3.55 -6.42
N LEU A 227 -0.94 -3.58 -6.24
CA LEU A 227 -1.92 -3.48 -7.32
C LEU A 227 -2.40 -2.05 -7.56
N PRO A 228 -2.73 -1.23 -6.53
CA PRO A 228 -3.15 0.17 -6.70
C PRO A 228 -2.03 1.11 -7.18
N VAL A 229 -0.78 0.89 -6.77
CA VAL A 229 0.43 1.65 -7.18
C VAL A 229 0.28 3.16 -6.97
N GLN A 230 -0.22 3.57 -5.81
CA GLN A 230 -0.49 4.98 -5.52
C GLN A 230 0.71 5.72 -4.91
N LEU A 231 1.68 5.00 -4.34
CA LEU A 231 2.75 5.54 -3.51
C LEU A 231 4.11 5.45 -4.23
N PRO A 232 5.06 6.36 -4.00
CA PRO A 232 6.34 6.38 -4.69
C PRO A 232 7.14 5.10 -4.50
N GLU A 233 7.11 4.50 -3.31
CA GLU A 233 7.75 3.22 -3.00
C GLU A 233 7.18 2.10 -3.89
N SER A 234 5.85 2.07 -4.04
CA SER A 234 5.16 1.09 -4.89
C SER A 234 5.47 1.32 -6.38
N GLN A 235 5.49 2.57 -6.82
CA GLN A 235 5.82 2.93 -8.20
C GLN A 235 7.24 2.47 -8.57
N ALA A 236 8.20 2.67 -7.68
CA ALA A 236 9.59 2.23 -7.87
C ALA A 236 9.69 0.70 -8.01
N ARG A 237 9.09 -0.05 -7.06
CA ARG A 237 9.18 -1.53 -7.08
C ARG A 237 8.37 -2.16 -8.20
N ILE A 238 7.18 -1.65 -8.55
CA ILE A 238 6.38 -2.18 -9.66
C ILE A 238 7.05 -1.90 -11.00
N LYS A 239 7.73 -0.76 -11.17
CA LYS A 239 8.55 -0.51 -12.33
C LYS A 239 9.64 -1.56 -12.46
N THR A 240 10.42 -1.82 -11.40
CA THR A 240 11.45 -2.86 -11.35
C THR A 240 10.87 -4.23 -11.67
N PHE A 241 9.77 -4.60 -11.01
CA PHE A 241 9.08 -5.87 -11.23
C PHE A 241 8.63 -6.02 -12.69
N SER A 242 8.02 -4.98 -13.27
CA SER A 242 7.52 -5.00 -14.64
C SER A 242 8.64 -5.03 -15.70
N ASP A 243 9.80 -4.46 -15.38
CA ASP A 243 10.97 -4.43 -16.26
C ASP A 243 11.74 -5.78 -16.24
N TRP A 244 11.61 -6.57 -15.18
CA TRP A 244 12.32 -7.83 -15.00
C TRP A 244 11.44 -9.08 -14.99
N LEU A 245 10.19 -9.00 -14.54
CA LEU A 245 9.29 -10.14 -14.34
C LEU A 245 9.96 -11.28 -13.56
N PRO A 246 10.33 -11.09 -12.30
CA PRO A 246 11.07 -12.08 -11.53
C PRO A 246 10.32 -13.41 -11.40
N ASN A 247 11.07 -14.51 -11.39
CA ASN A 247 10.54 -15.85 -11.25
C ASN A 247 10.17 -16.20 -9.81
N ILE A 248 10.87 -15.61 -8.84
CA ILE A 248 10.56 -15.69 -7.41
C ILE A 248 10.61 -14.28 -6.83
N LEU A 249 9.68 -13.97 -5.94
CA LEU A 249 9.72 -12.77 -5.10
C LEU A 249 9.51 -13.19 -3.65
N THR A 250 10.39 -12.75 -2.75
CA THR A 250 10.24 -12.97 -1.30
C THR A 250 9.83 -11.69 -0.59
N ASP A 251 8.93 -11.84 0.37
CA ASP A 251 8.35 -10.79 1.19
C ASP A 251 8.57 -11.16 2.67
N HIS A 252 9.52 -10.48 3.30
CA HIS A 252 10.01 -10.82 4.64
C HIS A 252 9.30 -9.99 5.70
N HIS A 253 8.51 -10.68 6.57
CA HIS A 253 7.65 -10.10 7.60
C HIS A 253 7.92 -10.64 8.99
N GLU A 254 7.27 -10.00 9.97
CA GLU A 254 7.15 -10.49 11.34
C GLU A 254 5.70 -10.48 11.80
N MET A 255 5.34 -11.54 12.55
CA MET A 255 4.02 -11.72 13.17
C MET A 255 4.08 -11.56 14.69
N GLY A 256 3.00 -11.93 15.37
CA GLY A 256 2.92 -11.88 16.84
C GLY A 256 4.02 -12.67 17.54
N THR A 257 4.47 -12.17 18.70
CA THR A 257 5.56 -12.76 19.50
C THR A 257 5.27 -14.20 19.92
N ASN A 258 4.01 -14.54 20.24
CA ASN A 258 3.58 -15.90 20.62
C ASN A 258 3.32 -16.79 19.40
N SER A 259 4.27 -16.81 18.45
CA SER A 259 4.25 -17.66 17.28
C SER A 259 5.63 -18.25 17.05
N THR A 260 5.90 -18.79 15.85
CA THR A 260 7.20 -19.38 15.48
C THR A 260 7.72 -18.77 14.19
N PHE A 261 7.84 -19.54 13.13
CA PHE A 261 8.19 -19.08 11.80
C PHE A 261 7.24 -19.67 10.77
N PHE A 262 6.65 -18.84 9.94
CA PHE A 262 5.81 -19.27 8.84
C PHE A 262 6.49 -19.05 7.49
N PHE A 263 6.28 -19.96 6.55
CA PHE A 263 6.56 -19.79 5.13
C PHE A 263 5.49 -20.44 4.28
N GLN A 264 5.17 -19.82 3.14
CA GLN A 264 4.23 -20.37 2.19
C GLN A 264 4.63 -21.75 1.65
N PRO A 265 3.64 -22.61 1.20
CA PRO A 265 2.26 -22.22 0.90
C PRO A 265 1.40 -21.98 2.15
N GLY A 266 0.38 -21.13 2.01
CA GLY A 266 -0.66 -20.92 3.01
C GLY A 266 -1.83 -21.88 2.83
N ILE A 267 -3.03 -21.51 3.36
CA ILE A 267 -4.24 -22.32 3.29
C ILE A 267 -4.73 -22.43 1.85
N SER A 268 -4.80 -23.64 1.33
CA SER A 268 -5.12 -23.92 -0.08
C SER A 268 -6.54 -23.48 -0.51
N SER A 269 -7.51 -23.44 0.41
CA SER A 269 -8.88 -22.94 0.15
C SER A 269 -8.94 -21.42 0.00
N ARG A 270 -7.89 -20.70 0.42
CA ARG A 270 -7.79 -19.23 0.42
C ARG A 270 -6.89 -18.69 -0.69
N VAL A 271 -6.66 -19.46 -1.73
CA VAL A 271 -5.88 -19.03 -2.90
C VAL A 271 -6.80 -18.37 -3.94
N ASN A 272 -6.36 -17.25 -4.52
CA ASN A 272 -7.15 -16.58 -5.57
C ASN A 272 -7.32 -17.49 -6.79
N PRO A 273 -8.55 -17.65 -7.34
CA PRO A 273 -8.79 -18.51 -8.50
C PRO A 273 -8.00 -18.14 -9.78
N LEU A 274 -7.45 -16.94 -9.86
CA LEU A 274 -6.58 -16.52 -10.96
C LEU A 274 -5.17 -17.14 -10.88
N ILE A 275 -4.75 -17.60 -9.71
CA ILE A 275 -3.44 -18.23 -9.49
C ILE A 275 -3.48 -19.66 -10.04
N PRO A 276 -2.53 -20.05 -10.90
CA PRO A 276 -2.50 -21.41 -11.44
C PRO A 276 -2.15 -22.45 -10.36
N ILE A 277 -2.74 -23.63 -10.44
CA ILE A 277 -2.44 -24.76 -9.52
C ILE A 277 -0.94 -25.10 -9.54
N MET A 278 -0.26 -24.97 -10.69
CA MET A 278 1.18 -25.24 -10.82
C MET A 278 2.01 -24.26 -9.99
N ASN A 279 1.56 -23.02 -9.83
CA ASN A 279 2.20 -22.03 -8.93
C ASN A 279 2.28 -22.62 -7.50
N GLN A 280 1.16 -23.02 -6.93
CA GLN A 280 1.11 -23.59 -5.57
C GLN A 280 1.93 -24.87 -5.42
N LYS A 281 2.00 -25.71 -6.46
CA LYS A 281 2.86 -26.90 -6.47
C LYS A 281 4.35 -26.54 -6.45
N LEU A 282 4.74 -25.50 -7.16
CA LEU A 282 6.13 -25.00 -7.16
C LEU A 282 6.48 -24.31 -5.84
N THR A 283 5.56 -23.55 -5.27
CA THR A 283 5.71 -22.97 -3.93
C THR A 283 5.98 -24.05 -2.90
N LYS A 284 5.21 -25.16 -2.93
CA LYS A 284 5.43 -26.31 -2.07
C LYS A 284 6.79 -26.98 -2.28
N LYS A 285 7.27 -27.11 -3.52
CA LYS A 285 8.64 -27.63 -3.77
C LYS A 285 9.74 -26.69 -3.24
N ILE A 286 9.56 -25.39 -3.37
CA ILE A 286 10.49 -24.40 -2.81
C ILE A 286 10.50 -24.52 -1.29
N SER A 287 9.35 -24.70 -0.64
CA SER A 287 9.26 -24.86 0.82
C SER A 287 10.05 -26.06 1.37
N GLU A 288 10.28 -27.11 0.59
CA GLU A 288 11.13 -28.24 0.98
C GLU A 288 12.58 -27.81 1.28
N TYR A 289 13.08 -26.77 0.64
CA TYR A 289 14.39 -26.19 0.90
C TYR A 289 14.39 -25.41 2.22
N HIS A 290 13.29 -24.71 2.53
CA HIS A 290 13.10 -24.03 3.80
C HIS A 290 13.01 -25.05 4.93
N ILE A 291 12.19 -26.09 4.79
CA ILE A 291 12.06 -27.19 5.75
C ILE A 291 13.45 -27.76 6.12
N LYS A 292 14.25 -28.16 5.13
CA LYS A 292 15.59 -28.71 5.35
C LYS A 292 16.52 -27.73 6.07
N ALA A 293 16.40 -26.43 5.78
CA ALA A 293 17.22 -25.39 6.39
C ALA A 293 16.81 -25.14 7.86
N PHE A 294 15.52 -25.07 8.14
CA PHE A 294 14.99 -24.85 9.48
C PHE A 294 15.12 -26.08 10.38
N ASP A 295 14.96 -27.30 9.85
CA ASP A 295 15.25 -28.55 10.55
C ASP A 295 16.71 -28.59 11.02
N LYS A 296 17.65 -28.23 10.14
CA LYS A 296 19.07 -28.13 10.47
C LYS A 296 19.35 -27.05 11.52
N LEU A 297 18.61 -25.93 11.45
CA LEU A 297 18.74 -24.81 12.38
C LEU A 297 18.14 -25.14 13.75
N GLY A 298 17.13 -26.03 13.81
CA GLY A 298 16.39 -26.36 15.03
C GLY A 298 15.38 -25.27 15.44
N SER A 299 14.97 -24.42 14.53
CA SER A 299 13.92 -23.41 14.77
C SER A 299 12.56 -23.98 14.43
N LEU A 300 11.56 -23.72 15.29
CA LEU A 300 10.17 -24.13 15.05
C LEU A 300 9.57 -23.34 13.89
N TYR A 301 8.80 -24.01 13.06
CA TYR A 301 8.11 -23.42 11.91
C TYR A 301 6.80 -24.14 11.60
N TYR A 302 5.95 -23.52 10.76
CA TYR A 302 4.76 -24.13 10.18
C TYR A 302 4.49 -23.58 8.77
N SER A 303 3.67 -24.29 8.00
CA SER A 303 3.16 -23.90 6.69
C SER A 303 1.80 -24.58 6.44
N GLU A 304 1.06 -24.17 5.43
CA GLU A 304 -0.25 -24.73 5.02
C GLU A 304 -1.39 -24.52 6.04
N GLU A 305 -1.18 -23.80 7.14
CA GLU A 305 -2.13 -23.66 8.25
C GLU A 305 -2.69 -22.25 8.42
N ASP A 306 -2.05 -21.22 7.89
CA ASP A 306 -2.43 -19.82 8.03
C ASP A 306 -2.17 -19.05 6.73
N TYR A 307 -2.54 -17.77 6.74
CA TYR A 307 -2.38 -16.84 5.63
C TYR A 307 -3.10 -17.26 4.34
N ASP A 308 -3.29 -16.29 3.47
CA ASP A 308 -3.95 -16.46 2.18
C ASP A 308 -3.15 -15.83 1.03
N ASP A 309 -3.41 -16.31 -0.19
CA ASP A 309 -2.96 -15.75 -1.45
C ASP A 309 -4.15 -15.20 -2.26
N PHE A 310 -5.09 -14.53 -1.58
CA PHE A 310 -6.33 -14.08 -2.21
C PHE A 310 -6.21 -12.67 -2.78
N TYR A 311 -5.77 -11.69 -1.97
CA TYR A 311 -5.61 -10.31 -2.42
C TYR A 311 -4.31 -10.16 -3.22
N LEU A 312 -4.45 -9.84 -4.52
CA LEU A 312 -3.33 -9.74 -5.46
C LEU A 312 -2.51 -8.43 -5.36
N GLY A 313 -2.78 -7.62 -4.36
CA GLY A 313 -2.09 -6.36 -4.10
C GLY A 313 -1.04 -6.42 -2.98
N LYS A 314 -0.55 -7.62 -2.63
CA LYS A 314 0.56 -7.85 -1.68
C LYS A 314 1.73 -8.56 -2.34
N GLY A 315 2.92 -8.45 -1.76
CA GLY A 315 4.17 -8.97 -2.31
C GLY A 315 4.15 -10.47 -2.57
N SER A 316 3.52 -11.24 -1.68
CA SER A 316 3.41 -12.68 -1.79
C SER A 316 2.45 -13.18 -2.89
N ALA A 317 1.47 -12.39 -3.32
CA ALA A 317 0.45 -12.84 -4.28
C ALA A 317 0.52 -12.12 -5.65
N TYR A 318 1.10 -10.92 -5.72
CA TYR A 318 1.22 -10.16 -6.97
C TYR A 318 2.05 -10.90 -8.06
N PRO A 319 3.19 -11.57 -7.73
CA PRO A 319 3.96 -12.35 -8.70
C PRO A 319 3.17 -13.49 -9.33
N ASP A 320 2.25 -14.11 -8.61
CA ASP A 320 1.54 -15.33 -8.99
C ASP A 320 0.62 -15.16 -10.21
N VAL A 321 0.14 -13.94 -10.42
CA VAL A 321 -0.63 -13.58 -11.63
C VAL A 321 0.23 -12.93 -12.72
N ASN A 322 1.56 -12.91 -12.51
CA ASN A 322 2.56 -12.39 -13.43
C ASN A 322 3.63 -13.43 -13.82
N GLY A 323 3.36 -14.71 -13.59
CA GLY A 323 4.24 -15.82 -14.00
C GLY A 323 5.41 -16.11 -13.07
N GLY A 324 5.47 -15.43 -11.91
CA GLY A 324 6.42 -15.69 -10.84
C GLY A 324 5.81 -16.52 -9.71
N ILE A 325 6.58 -16.72 -8.65
CA ILE A 325 6.18 -17.33 -7.38
C ILE A 325 6.42 -16.28 -6.29
N GLY A 326 5.35 -15.85 -5.62
CA GLY A 326 5.44 -15.02 -4.42
C GLY A 326 5.63 -15.90 -3.18
N ILE A 327 6.44 -15.46 -2.22
CA ILE A 327 6.69 -16.20 -0.98
C ILE A 327 6.64 -15.23 0.19
N LEU A 328 5.71 -15.49 1.11
CA LEU A 328 5.63 -14.83 2.41
C LEU A 328 6.48 -15.57 3.43
N PHE A 329 7.27 -14.83 4.18
CA PHE A 329 7.91 -15.27 5.41
C PHE A 329 7.41 -14.44 6.58
N GLU A 330 7.00 -15.11 7.68
CA GLU A 330 6.54 -14.46 8.90
C GLU A 330 7.32 -15.01 10.10
N GLN A 331 8.13 -14.17 10.72
CA GLN A 331 8.89 -14.48 11.90
C GLN A 331 8.16 -14.02 13.16
N ALA A 332 8.07 -14.87 14.19
CA ALA A 332 7.64 -14.40 15.51
C ALA A 332 8.52 -13.25 16.00
N SER A 333 7.93 -12.06 16.21
CA SER A 333 8.67 -10.83 16.45
C SER A 333 9.23 -10.74 17.87
N SER A 334 10.48 -10.31 17.99
CA SER A 334 11.03 -9.86 19.27
C SER A 334 10.55 -8.47 19.69
N ARG A 335 9.79 -7.78 18.84
CA ARG A 335 9.27 -6.41 19.02
C ARG A 335 10.32 -5.34 19.31
N GLY A 336 11.53 -5.71 19.57
CA GLY A 336 12.71 -4.93 19.90
C GLY A 336 13.88 -5.88 20.05
N HIS A 337 14.69 -5.75 21.11
CA HIS A 337 15.89 -6.56 21.25
C HIS A 337 15.65 -7.95 21.90
N MET A 338 14.63 -8.09 22.75
CA MET A 338 14.33 -9.36 23.44
C MET A 338 12.92 -9.34 24.03
N GLN A 339 12.15 -10.40 23.83
CA GLN A 339 10.82 -10.50 24.42
C GLN A 339 10.50 -11.92 24.87
N GLU A 340 9.77 -12.05 25.99
CA GLU A 340 9.23 -13.32 26.47
C GLU A 340 8.05 -13.76 25.59
N SER A 341 7.99 -15.05 25.28
CA SER A 341 6.90 -15.68 24.52
C SER A 341 6.55 -17.04 25.11
N GLU A 342 5.44 -17.61 24.62
CA GLU A 342 5.04 -19.00 24.96
C GLU A 342 6.10 -20.04 24.54
N ASN A 343 6.94 -19.70 23.55
CA ASN A 343 8.03 -20.54 23.06
C ASN A 343 9.39 -20.22 23.72
N GLY A 344 9.39 -19.47 24.82
CA GLY A 344 10.58 -18.98 25.49
C GLY A 344 10.98 -17.56 25.09
N ILE A 345 12.20 -17.17 25.44
CA ILE A 345 12.70 -15.82 25.14
C ILE A 345 13.13 -15.74 23.68
N ILE A 346 12.49 -14.83 22.94
CA ILE A 346 12.86 -14.48 21.56
C ILE A 346 13.81 -13.30 21.60
N THR A 347 14.98 -13.44 20.95
CA THR A 347 15.97 -12.39 20.84
C THR A 347 16.04 -11.87 19.40
N PHE A 348 16.37 -10.60 19.22
CA PHE A 348 16.55 -10.01 17.91
C PHE A 348 17.60 -10.74 17.03
N PRO A 349 18.77 -11.17 17.55
CA PRO A 349 19.65 -12.03 16.79
C PRO A 349 19.03 -13.35 16.31
N PHE A 350 18.16 -13.98 17.11
CA PHE A 350 17.46 -15.19 16.71
C PHE A 350 16.53 -14.95 15.52
N THR A 351 15.76 -13.86 15.56
CA THR A 351 14.83 -13.50 14.45
C THR A 351 15.59 -13.16 13.16
N ILE A 352 16.71 -12.45 13.27
CA ILE A 352 17.60 -12.15 12.13
C ILE A 352 18.15 -13.44 11.50
N ARG A 353 18.59 -14.40 12.34
CA ARG A 353 19.14 -15.68 11.85
C ARG A 353 18.10 -16.49 11.07
N ASN A 354 16.86 -16.52 11.53
CA ASN A 354 15.78 -17.20 10.83
C ASN A 354 15.48 -16.55 9.47
N GLN A 355 15.39 -15.22 9.42
CA GLN A 355 15.18 -14.48 8.17
C GLN A 355 16.33 -14.68 7.17
N LEU A 356 17.58 -14.66 7.64
CA LEU A 356 18.76 -14.98 6.83
C LEU A 356 18.67 -16.40 6.26
N THR A 357 18.26 -17.37 7.09
CA THR A 357 18.09 -18.76 6.69
C THR A 357 17.03 -18.91 5.60
N ALA A 358 15.90 -18.21 5.73
CA ALA A 358 14.84 -18.15 4.71
C ALA A 358 15.35 -17.54 3.39
N ALA A 359 16.07 -16.42 3.47
CA ALA A 359 16.63 -15.74 2.30
C ALA A 359 17.62 -16.65 1.54
N LEU A 360 18.58 -17.27 2.23
CA LEU A 360 19.59 -18.13 1.60
C LEU A 360 19.00 -19.45 1.09
N SER A 361 18.04 -20.06 1.81
CA SER A 361 17.38 -21.29 1.35
C SER A 361 16.51 -21.05 0.11
N THR A 362 15.93 -19.85 -0.05
CA THR A 362 15.25 -19.44 -1.28
C THR A 362 16.22 -19.41 -2.47
N LEU A 363 17.39 -18.80 -2.30
CA LEU A 363 18.39 -18.73 -3.38
C LEU A 363 18.91 -20.13 -3.77
N LYS A 364 19.06 -21.01 -2.81
CA LYS A 364 19.41 -22.40 -3.02
C LYS A 364 18.32 -23.13 -3.81
N ALA A 365 17.05 -22.96 -3.46
CA ALA A 365 15.93 -23.49 -4.20
C ALA A 365 15.88 -22.92 -5.64
N ALA A 366 16.09 -21.62 -5.79
CA ALA A 366 16.07 -20.93 -7.07
C ALA A 366 17.13 -21.48 -8.04
N SER A 367 18.39 -21.67 -7.60
CA SER A 367 19.43 -22.26 -8.43
C SER A 367 19.12 -23.73 -8.78
N ALA A 368 18.76 -24.55 -7.78
CA ALA A 368 18.45 -25.96 -8.02
C ALA A 368 17.22 -26.20 -8.93
N MET A 369 16.22 -25.34 -8.87
CA MET A 369 14.97 -25.44 -9.64
C MET A 369 14.97 -24.51 -10.87
N ARG A 370 16.09 -23.89 -11.22
CA ARG A 370 16.21 -22.87 -12.26
C ARG A 370 15.48 -23.22 -13.56
N ILE A 371 15.76 -24.39 -14.11
CA ILE A 371 15.16 -24.85 -15.37
C ILE A 371 13.65 -25.08 -15.24
N GLU A 372 13.20 -25.65 -14.12
CA GLU A 372 11.77 -25.91 -13.88
C GLU A 372 11.00 -24.60 -13.78
N LEU A 373 11.54 -23.61 -13.05
CA LEU A 373 10.93 -22.29 -12.88
C LEU A 373 10.92 -21.45 -14.17
N LEU A 374 11.98 -21.51 -14.98
CA LEU A 374 11.99 -20.87 -16.30
C LEU A 374 10.99 -21.51 -17.26
N ASN A 375 10.83 -22.83 -17.23
CA ASN A 375 9.79 -23.53 -18.00
C ASN A 375 8.39 -23.15 -17.53
N TYR A 376 8.15 -23.06 -16.20
CA TYR A 376 6.88 -22.59 -15.67
C TYR A 376 6.56 -21.17 -16.17
N PHE A 377 7.51 -20.26 -16.07
CA PHE A 377 7.38 -18.88 -16.55
C PHE A 377 6.97 -18.83 -18.05
N LYS A 378 7.67 -19.56 -18.90
CA LYS A 378 7.38 -19.65 -20.32
C LYS A 378 5.98 -20.21 -20.57
N THR A 379 5.63 -21.32 -19.92
CA THR A 379 4.34 -22.01 -20.06
C THR A 379 3.19 -21.13 -19.56
N PHE A 380 3.37 -20.44 -18.43
CA PHE A 380 2.38 -19.51 -17.89
C PHE A 380 1.92 -18.49 -18.95
N TYR A 381 2.87 -17.84 -19.62
CA TYR A 381 2.54 -16.84 -20.63
C TYR A 381 1.97 -17.44 -21.92
N ALA A 382 2.40 -18.64 -22.31
CA ALA A 382 1.83 -19.35 -23.45
C ALA A 382 0.37 -19.77 -23.20
N ASP A 383 0.07 -20.35 -22.03
CA ASP A 383 -1.28 -20.75 -21.64
C ASP A 383 -2.20 -19.54 -21.50
N MET A 384 -1.71 -18.46 -20.92
CA MET A 384 -2.47 -17.23 -20.77
C MET A 384 -2.87 -16.65 -22.13
N ARG A 385 -1.97 -16.58 -23.11
CA ARG A 385 -2.30 -16.13 -24.48
C ARG A 385 -3.34 -17.03 -25.13
N LYS A 386 -3.17 -18.36 -25.03
CA LYS A 386 -4.12 -19.34 -25.55
C LYS A 386 -5.50 -19.17 -24.92
N ASN A 387 -5.57 -18.99 -23.61
CA ASN A 387 -6.83 -18.80 -22.90
C ASN A 387 -7.50 -17.49 -23.31
N ALA A 388 -6.75 -16.38 -23.35
CA ALA A 388 -7.26 -15.06 -23.78
C ALA A 388 -7.77 -15.08 -25.23
N ALA A 389 -7.10 -15.81 -26.15
CA ALA A 389 -7.57 -15.97 -27.52
C ALA A 389 -8.88 -16.75 -27.62
N ASN A 390 -9.16 -17.66 -26.69
CA ASN A 390 -10.40 -18.44 -26.63
C ASN A 390 -11.53 -17.77 -25.86
N GLU A 391 -11.25 -16.70 -25.08
CA GLU A 391 -12.27 -15.95 -24.35
C GLU A 391 -13.30 -15.35 -25.29
N LYS A 392 -14.58 -15.41 -24.90
CA LYS A 392 -15.69 -14.84 -25.65
C LYS A 392 -15.57 -13.32 -25.75
N GLN A 393 -15.16 -12.68 -24.67
CA GLN A 393 -14.95 -11.22 -24.63
C GLN A 393 -13.54 -10.89 -25.04
N LYS A 394 -13.35 -9.84 -25.86
CA LYS A 394 -12.06 -9.52 -26.47
C LYS A 394 -11.43 -8.23 -25.94
N LEU A 395 -12.25 -7.33 -25.45
CA LEU A 395 -11.75 -6.07 -24.90
C LEU A 395 -12.70 -5.50 -23.83
N ILE A 396 -12.16 -4.58 -23.04
CA ILE A 396 -12.92 -3.78 -22.08
C ILE A 396 -12.91 -2.32 -22.54
N ILE A 397 -14.07 -1.71 -22.64
CA ILE A 397 -14.22 -0.27 -22.83
C ILE A 397 -14.29 0.38 -21.47
N VAL A 398 -13.46 1.39 -21.22
CA VAL A 398 -13.46 2.18 -19.98
C VAL A 398 -13.64 3.64 -20.34
N GLY A 399 -14.47 4.37 -19.57
CA GLY A 399 -14.69 5.77 -19.86
C GLY A 399 -15.23 6.57 -18.67
N SER A 400 -14.90 7.86 -18.71
CA SER A 400 -15.43 8.89 -17.81
C SER A 400 -15.83 10.11 -18.64
N PRO A 401 -17.11 10.21 -19.05
CA PRO A 401 -17.52 11.24 -20.02
C PRO A 401 -17.46 12.66 -19.47
N LYS A 402 -17.47 12.86 -18.17
CA LYS A 402 -17.49 14.17 -17.53
C LYS A 402 -16.25 14.48 -16.68
N ASP A 403 -15.48 13.47 -16.26
CA ASP A 403 -14.26 13.68 -15.46
C ASP A 403 -13.04 12.98 -16.10
N PRO A 404 -12.27 13.71 -16.91
CA PRO A 404 -11.08 13.13 -17.54
C PRO A 404 -9.91 12.88 -16.57
N ALA A 405 -9.89 13.53 -15.39
CA ALA A 405 -8.82 13.35 -14.41
C ALA A 405 -8.86 11.95 -13.77
N ILE A 406 -10.05 11.46 -13.43
CA ILE A 406 -10.21 10.09 -12.90
C ILE A 406 -9.78 9.04 -13.93
N LEU A 407 -10.14 9.26 -15.21
CA LEU A 407 -9.73 8.36 -16.30
C LEU A 407 -8.19 8.37 -16.49
N TYR A 408 -7.57 9.54 -16.35
CA TYR A 408 -6.12 9.72 -16.40
C TYR A 408 -5.44 8.92 -15.26
N HIS A 409 -5.88 9.06 -14.01
CA HIS A 409 -5.30 8.33 -12.89
C HIS A 409 -5.47 6.81 -13.00
N PHE A 410 -6.59 6.36 -13.53
CA PHE A 410 -6.75 4.93 -13.81
C PHE A 410 -5.79 4.46 -14.92
N ALA A 411 -5.58 5.26 -15.94
CA ALA A 411 -4.63 4.95 -17.01
C ALA A 411 -3.17 4.92 -16.49
N GLU A 412 -2.80 5.75 -15.51
CA GLU A 412 -1.50 5.68 -14.83
C GLU A 412 -1.29 4.32 -14.16
N VAL A 413 -2.31 3.79 -13.46
CA VAL A 413 -2.23 2.44 -12.87
C VAL A 413 -1.97 1.37 -13.94
N LEU A 414 -2.69 1.44 -15.07
CA LEU A 414 -2.47 0.50 -16.18
C LEU A 414 -1.05 0.60 -16.76
N ASP A 415 -0.51 1.81 -16.87
CA ASP A 415 0.83 2.04 -17.42
C ASP A 415 1.93 1.51 -16.49
N TYR A 416 1.83 1.72 -15.16
CA TYR A 416 2.75 1.12 -14.19
C TYR A 416 2.83 -0.40 -14.34
N HIS A 417 1.69 -1.05 -14.57
CA HIS A 417 1.61 -2.49 -14.79
C HIS A 417 1.97 -2.94 -16.22
N LYS A 418 2.33 -2.00 -17.12
CA LYS A 418 2.61 -2.28 -18.54
C LYS A 418 1.43 -2.92 -19.26
N ILE A 419 0.21 -2.63 -18.86
CA ILE A 419 -1.02 -3.03 -19.55
C ILE A 419 -1.21 -2.13 -20.76
N LYS A 420 -1.34 -2.71 -21.96
CA LYS A 420 -1.56 -1.98 -23.21
C LYS A 420 -3.02 -1.56 -23.32
N PHE A 421 -3.27 -0.29 -23.64
CA PHE A 421 -4.60 0.24 -23.92
C PHE A 421 -4.58 1.19 -25.12
N TYR A 422 -5.77 1.41 -25.73
CA TYR A 422 -5.90 2.01 -27.04
C TYR A 422 -7.04 3.04 -27.06
N LYS A 423 -6.98 4.02 -27.96
CA LYS A 423 -8.09 4.94 -28.18
C LYS A 423 -9.35 4.17 -28.58
N LEU A 424 -10.50 4.59 -28.08
CA LEU A 424 -11.79 4.12 -28.59
C LEU A 424 -12.01 4.74 -29.96
N LYS A 425 -12.21 3.91 -31.01
CA LYS A 425 -12.32 4.39 -32.39
C LYS A 425 -13.64 5.09 -32.68
N ASN A 426 -14.75 4.54 -32.21
CA ASN A 426 -16.11 5.03 -32.48
C ASN A 426 -16.90 5.16 -31.17
N LYS A 427 -17.87 6.06 -31.15
CA LYS A 427 -18.84 6.19 -30.04
C LYS A 427 -19.60 4.90 -29.86
N VAL A 428 -19.73 4.47 -28.59
CA VAL A 428 -20.47 3.27 -28.17
C VAL A 428 -21.52 3.63 -27.13
N ASN A 429 -22.72 3.05 -27.26
CA ASN A 429 -23.78 3.12 -26.25
C ASN A 429 -24.07 1.70 -25.77
N LYS A 430 -23.86 1.42 -24.49
CA LYS A 430 -24.07 0.10 -23.88
C LYS A 430 -24.69 0.27 -22.49
N ASN A 431 -25.76 -0.48 -22.23
CA ASN A 431 -26.44 -0.48 -20.91
C ASN A 431 -26.79 0.94 -20.41
N GLY A 432 -27.28 1.82 -21.30
CA GLY A 432 -27.61 3.21 -20.97
C GLY A 432 -26.42 4.16 -20.79
N LYS A 433 -25.17 3.64 -20.91
CA LYS A 433 -23.95 4.43 -20.78
C LYS A 433 -23.34 4.78 -22.13
N LYS A 434 -22.87 6.03 -22.25
CA LYS A 434 -22.21 6.55 -23.46
C LYS A 434 -20.69 6.51 -23.27
N TYR A 435 -19.98 5.93 -24.22
CA TYR A 435 -18.52 5.94 -24.33
C TYR A 435 -18.12 6.76 -25.57
N LEU A 436 -17.36 7.82 -25.34
CA LEU A 436 -16.95 8.74 -26.39
C LEU A 436 -15.43 8.59 -26.65
N PRO A 437 -14.96 8.68 -27.91
CA PRO A 437 -13.54 8.56 -28.23
C PRO A 437 -12.62 9.50 -27.44
N LYS A 438 -13.09 10.70 -27.08
CA LYS A 438 -12.31 11.70 -26.34
C LYS A 438 -12.21 11.43 -24.82
N SER A 439 -13.11 10.61 -24.29
CA SER A 439 -13.22 10.35 -22.84
C SER A 439 -13.33 8.86 -22.51
N SER A 440 -12.82 8.01 -23.40
CA SER A 440 -12.81 6.56 -23.22
C SER A 440 -11.62 5.94 -23.95
N PHE A 441 -11.16 4.80 -23.42
CA PHE A 441 -10.18 3.94 -24.08
C PHE A 441 -10.61 2.49 -24.02
N VAL A 442 -9.90 1.62 -24.74
CA VAL A 442 -10.16 0.18 -24.77
C VAL A 442 -8.91 -0.59 -24.34
N ILE A 443 -9.14 -1.66 -23.57
CA ILE A 443 -8.11 -2.56 -23.08
C ILE A 443 -8.36 -3.91 -23.75
N PRO A 444 -7.49 -4.40 -24.68
CA PRO A 444 -7.58 -5.73 -25.22
C PRO A 444 -7.30 -6.77 -24.14
N LEU A 445 -8.07 -7.85 -24.10
CA LEU A 445 -7.84 -8.96 -23.17
C LEU A 445 -6.73 -9.90 -23.67
N GLU A 446 -6.52 -9.97 -24.99
CA GLU A 446 -5.44 -10.75 -25.59
C GLU A 446 -4.12 -10.00 -25.50
N GLN A 447 -3.51 -10.03 -24.33
CA GLN A 447 -2.18 -9.51 -24.05
C GLN A 447 -1.55 -10.24 -22.86
N LYS A 448 -0.22 -10.17 -22.71
CA LYS A 448 0.53 -10.87 -21.65
C LYS A 448 0.19 -10.49 -20.20
N LYS A 449 -0.62 -9.47 -19.99
CA LYS A 449 -1.11 -9.04 -18.67
C LYS A 449 -2.60 -9.41 -18.45
N ASN A 450 -3.13 -10.37 -19.20
CA ASN A 450 -4.54 -10.76 -19.13
C ASN A 450 -5.01 -11.08 -17.70
N LYS A 451 -4.27 -11.91 -16.94
CA LYS A 451 -4.65 -12.26 -15.55
C LYS A 451 -4.66 -11.04 -14.64
N LEU A 452 -3.72 -10.13 -14.80
CA LEU A 452 -3.68 -8.89 -14.04
C LEU A 452 -4.85 -7.96 -14.41
N ILE A 453 -5.23 -7.90 -15.69
CA ILE A 453 -6.44 -7.19 -16.12
C ILE A 453 -7.68 -7.82 -15.49
N GLN A 454 -7.78 -9.15 -15.50
CA GLN A 454 -8.87 -9.85 -14.83
C GLN A 454 -8.90 -9.50 -13.34
N ALA A 455 -7.76 -9.47 -12.64
CA ALA A 455 -7.67 -9.06 -11.25
C ALA A 455 -8.21 -7.64 -11.00
N ILE A 456 -7.81 -6.65 -11.83
CA ILE A 456 -8.23 -5.25 -11.72
C ILE A 456 -9.75 -5.09 -11.91
N PHE A 457 -10.35 -5.90 -12.81
CA PHE A 457 -11.78 -5.82 -13.16
C PHE A 457 -12.65 -6.89 -12.46
N SER A 458 -12.06 -7.73 -11.64
CA SER A 458 -12.72 -8.82 -10.94
C SER A 458 -13.90 -8.34 -10.09
N LYS A 459 -14.98 -9.12 -10.13
CA LYS A 459 -16.16 -8.99 -9.27
C LYS A 459 -16.33 -10.31 -8.54
N GLN A 460 -15.64 -10.45 -7.43
CA GLN A 460 -15.75 -11.66 -6.62
C GLN A 460 -17.03 -11.60 -5.78
N SER A 461 -17.88 -12.61 -5.94
CA SER A 461 -19.14 -12.73 -5.18
C SER A 461 -19.28 -14.08 -4.47
N ASN A 462 -18.46 -15.05 -4.85
CA ASN A 462 -18.45 -16.38 -4.25
C ASN A 462 -17.02 -16.72 -3.81
N PHE A 463 -16.91 -17.31 -2.63
CA PHE A 463 -15.65 -17.66 -2.01
C PHE A 463 -15.67 -19.13 -1.63
N GLN A 464 -14.54 -19.81 -1.72
CA GLN A 464 -14.41 -21.21 -1.31
C GLN A 464 -14.33 -21.33 0.22
N ASP A 465 -13.68 -20.37 0.87
CA ASP A 465 -13.55 -20.26 2.32
C ASP A 465 -14.35 -19.07 2.85
N SER A 466 -14.87 -19.15 4.05
CA SER A 466 -15.57 -18.05 4.74
C SER A 466 -14.62 -17.14 5.52
N LEU A 467 -13.43 -17.61 5.81
CA LEU A 467 -12.40 -16.86 6.54
C LEU A 467 -11.40 -16.25 5.55
N PHE A 468 -11.16 -14.96 5.70
CA PHE A 468 -10.14 -14.22 4.97
C PHE A 468 -9.24 -13.49 5.95
N TYR A 469 -7.96 -13.62 5.75
CA TYR A 469 -6.98 -12.82 6.47
C TYR A 469 -6.99 -11.36 5.97
N ASP A 470 -7.39 -11.15 4.70
CA ASP A 470 -7.11 -9.91 4.00
C ASP A 470 -8.31 -9.35 3.21
N VAL A 471 -8.03 -8.44 2.28
CA VAL A 471 -9.01 -7.75 1.43
C VAL A 471 -9.71 -8.73 0.49
N SER A 472 -11.04 -8.75 0.51
CA SER A 472 -11.89 -9.65 -0.28
C SER A 472 -12.58 -8.99 -1.49
N ALA A 473 -12.54 -7.67 -1.61
CA ALA A 473 -13.11 -6.93 -2.75
C ALA A 473 -12.32 -5.67 -3.08
N TRP A 474 -11.98 -5.47 -4.36
CA TRP A 474 -11.16 -4.32 -4.80
C TRP A 474 -11.47 -3.79 -6.21
N THR A 475 -12.52 -4.23 -6.88
CA THR A 475 -12.88 -3.88 -8.28
C THR A 475 -12.58 -2.41 -8.64
N PHE A 476 -11.46 -2.14 -9.30
CA PHE A 476 -10.95 -0.77 -9.53
C PHE A 476 -11.90 0.16 -10.28
N PRO A 477 -12.62 -0.28 -11.34
CA PRO A 477 -13.58 0.60 -11.98
C PRO A 477 -14.63 1.19 -11.03
N TYR A 478 -14.96 0.50 -9.95
CA TYR A 478 -15.88 1.02 -8.94
C TYR A 478 -15.17 2.02 -8.00
N ALA A 479 -13.96 1.71 -7.58
CA ALA A 479 -13.14 2.62 -6.76
C ALA A 479 -12.86 3.94 -7.48
N PHE A 480 -12.60 3.89 -8.80
CA PHE A 480 -12.40 5.07 -9.65
C PHE A 480 -13.72 5.67 -10.20
N ASN A 481 -14.89 5.17 -9.82
CA ASN A 481 -16.18 5.63 -10.34
C ASN A 481 -16.24 5.67 -11.88
N LEU A 482 -15.66 4.67 -12.55
CA LEU A 482 -15.58 4.60 -14.03
C LEU A 482 -16.69 3.73 -14.62
N ASN A 483 -17.18 4.17 -15.76
CA ASN A 483 -17.99 3.32 -16.62
C ASN A 483 -17.10 2.29 -17.31
N HIS A 484 -17.50 1.02 -17.30
CA HIS A 484 -16.81 -0.04 -18.04
C HIS A 484 -17.80 -1.01 -18.68
N HIS A 485 -17.38 -1.66 -19.77
CA HIS A 485 -18.17 -2.66 -20.47
C HIS A 485 -17.25 -3.65 -21.19
N PHE A 486 -17.52 -4.94 -20.99
CA PHE A 486 -16.83 -6.02 -21.72
C PHE A 486 -17.45 -6.17 -23.11
N GLU A 487 -16.64 -6.25 -24.16
CA GLU A 487 -17.06 -6.16 -25.54
C GLU A 487 -16.36 -7.19 -26.42
N ASN A 488 -17.07 -7.70 -27.44
CA ASN A 488 -16.54 -8.67 -28.40
C ASN A 488 -16.00 -8.01 -29.68
N ASN A 489 -16.46 -6.81 -29.98
CA ASN A 489 -16.16 -6.12 -31.23
C ASN A 489 -14.76 -5.48 -31.19
N THR A 490 -13.77 -6.15 -31.73
CA THR A 490 -12.37 -5.70 -31.82
C THR A 490 -12.16 -4.50 -32.74
N SER A 491 -13.11 -4.20 -33.66
CA SER A 491 -13.02 -3.04 -34.57
C SER A 491 -13.10 -1.69 -33.85
N LEU A 492 -13.51 -1.69 -32.58
CA LEU A 492 -13.53 -0.51 -31.73
C LEU A 492 -12.15 -0.06 -31.25
N LYS A 493 -11.14 -0.92 -31.40
CA LYS A 493 -9.75 -0.63 -31.04
C LYS A 493 -9.14 0.33 -32.06
N GLY A 494 -8.72 1.51 -31.61
CA GLY A 494 -8.00 2.50 -32.40
C GLY A 494 -6.48 2.41 -32.25
N GLU A 495 -5.80 3.53 -32.29
CA GLU A 495 -4.35 3.64 -32.09
C GLU A 495 -3.98 3.34 -30.64
N ARG A 496 -2.78 2.78 -30.44
CA ARG A 496 -2.21 2.56 -29.10
C ARG A 496 -1.94 3.90 -28.41
N ILE A 497 -2.24 3.99 -27.13
CA ILE A 497 -1.86 5.13 -26.30
C ILE A 497 -0.49 4.81 -25.71
N GLU A 498 0.55 5.49 -26.25
CA GLU A 498 1.94 5.27 -25.81
C GLU A 498 2.35 6.20 -24.67
N LYS A 499 1.70 7.35 -24.56
CA LYS A 499 1.97 8.35 -23.52
C LYS A 499 0.66 8.89 -22.96
N ILE A 500 0.58 8.83 -21.63
CA ILE A 500 -0.53 9.41 -20.88
C ILE A 500 -0.15 10.84 -20.52
N ASN A 501 -1.07 11.76 -20.75
CA ASN A 501 -0.91 13.15 -20.31
C ASN A 501 -2.09 13.53 -19.43
N PRO A 502 -1.87 14.31 -18.37
CA PRO A 502 -2.99 14.85 -17.59
C PRO A 502 -3.90 15.69 -18.49
N PRO A 503 -5.20 15.76 -18.20
CA PRO A 503 -6.12 16.59 -18.97
C PRO A 503 -5.68 18.04 -18.92
N MET A 504 -5.93 18.79 -20.00
CA MET A 504 -5.57 20.20 -20.07
C MET A 504 -6.77 21.04 -19.60
N GLY A 505 -6.57 21.87 -18.59
CA GLY A 505 -7.57 22.83 -18.15
C GLY A 505 -7.49 24.12 -18.95
N SER A 506 -8.61 24.80 -19.10
CA SER A 506 -8.71 26.04 -19.85
C SER A 506 -9.84 26.95 -19.35
N VAL A 507 -9.78 28.24 -19.71
CA VAL A 507 -10.93 29.14 -19.65
C VAL A 507 -11.46 29.28 -21.07
N SER A 508 -12.76 28.98 -21.31
CA SER A 508 -13.32 28.91 -22.66
C SER A 508 -13.35 30.28 -23.34
N GLU A 509 -13.74 31.32 -22.60
CA GLU A 509 -13.89 32.70 -23.08
C GLU A 509 -13.86 33.67 -21.89
N LYS A 510 -13.66 34.94 -22.14
CA LYS A 510 -13.75 35.99 -21.14
C LYS A 510 -15.21 36.17 -20.72
N GLY A 511 -15.51 35.97 -19.44
CA GLY A 511 -16.85 36.11 -18.89
C GLY A 511 -17.11 37.56 -18.46
N ASP A 512 -18.01 38.25 -19.14
CA ASP A 512 -18.35 39.63 -18.77
C ASP A 512 -19.17 39.69 -17.47
N TYR A 513 -19.92 38.61 -17.15
CA TYR A 513 -20.75 38.52 -15.94
C TYR A 513 -20.18 37.60 -14.87
N ALA A 514 -19.82 36.37 -15.27
CA ALA A 514 -19.29 35.37 -14.31
C ALA A 514 -18.48 34.26 -15.03
N TYR A 515 -17.83 33.43 -14.21
CA TYR A 515 -17.18 32.20 -14.63
C TYR A 515 -17.74 31.01 -13.86
N LEU A 516 -17.96 29.89 -14.55
CA LEU A 516 -18.59 28.68 -14.00
C LEU A 516 -17.68 27.46 -14.11
N PHE A 517 -17.67 26.59 -13.07
CA PHE A 517 -17.08 25.27 -13.13
C PHE A 517 -17.88 24.28 -12.27
N GLU A 518 -17.85 22.98 -12.63
CA GLU A 518 -18.74 21.99 -12.03
C GLU A 518 -18.06 21.24 -10.88
N ALA A 519 -18.85 20.81 -9.87
CA ALA A 519 -18.36 20.12 -8.67
C ALA A 519 -17.84 18.68 -8.94
N HIS A 520 -18.26 18.04 -10.03
CA HIS A 520 -18.00 16.63 -10.28
C HIS A 520 -16.58 16.30 -10.73
N HIS A 521 -15.75 17.29 -11.02
CA HIS A 521 -14.35 17.06 -11.40
C HIS A 521 -13.49 16.70 -10.19
N TYR A 522 -12.64 15.68 -10.31
CA TYR A 522 -11.75 15.21 -9.25
C TYR A 522 -10.91 16.34 -8.64
N TYR A 523 -10.44 17.27 -9.45
CA TYR A 523 -9.63 18.40 -8.99
C TYR A 523 -10.40 19.66 -8.59
N THR A 524 -11.73 19.60 -8.51
CA THR A 524 -12.51 20.77 -8.08
C THR A 524 -12.09 21.32 -6.71
N PRO A 525 -11.82 20.50 -5.67
CA PRO A 525 -11.32 21.02 -4.40
C PRO A 525 -9.96 21.71 -4.53
N LYS A 526 -9.08 21.22 -5.41
CA LYS A 526 -7.78 21.83 -5.69
C LYS A 526 -7.95 23.21 -6.35
N LEU A 527 -8.86 23.35 -7.32
CA LEU A 527 -9.15 24.65 -7.95
C LEU A 527 -9.72 25.63 -6.93
N LEU A 528 -10.69 25.19 -6.13
CA LEU A 528 -11.30 26.05 -5.10
C LEU A 528 -10.24 26.58 -4.13
N ASN A 529 -9.34 25.71 -3.66
CA ASN A 529 -8.23 26.10 -2.78
C ASN A 529 -7.26 27.11 -3.45
N GLU A 530 -6.92 26.91 -4.72
CA GLU A 530 -6.08 27.86 -5.47
C GLU A 530 -6.75 29.25 -5.63
N LEU A 531 -8.07 29.28 -5.78
CA LEU A 531 -8.84 30.52 -5.85
C LEU A 531 -8.90 31.24 -4.49
N HIS A 532 -9.16 30.51 -3.42
CA HIS A 532 -9.18 31.08 -2.05
C HIS A 532 -7.82 31.68 -1.65
N LYS A 533 -6.71 31.01 -1.96
CA LYS A 533 -5.35 31.56 -1.77
C LYS A 533 -5.09 32.89 -2.48
N LYS A 534 -5.93 33.25 -3.46
CA LYS A 534 -5.88 34.52 -4.20
C LYS A 534 -7.02 35.46 -3.82
N ASN A 535 -7.72 35.18 -2.70
CA ASN A 535 -8.89 35.95 -2.21
C ASN A 535 -10.00 36.08 -3.26
N ILE A 536 -10.14 35.12 -4.18
CA ILE A 536 -11.22 35.12 -5.17
C ILE A 536 -12.51 34.65 -4.51
N ARG A 537 -13.54 35.48 -4.59
CA ARG A 537 -14.90 35.17 -4.12
C ARG A 537 -15.56 34.15 -5.02
N VAL A 538 -15.96 33.01 -4.42
CA VAL A 538 -16.63 31.93 -5.12
C VAL A 538 -17.96 31.65 -4.45
N LYS A 539 -18.97 31.31 -5.25
CA LYS A 539 -20.28 30.86 -4.78
C LYS A 539 -20.59 29.47 -5.31
N VAL A 540 -21.48 28.74 -4.66
CA VAL A 540 -21.97 27.42 -5.08
C VAL A 540 -23.48 27.45 -5.29
N GLY A 541 -23.95 26.96 -6.44
CA GLY A 541 -25.37 26.83 -6.79
C GLY A 541 -25.98 25.58 -6.13
N LEU A 542 -27.07 25.77 -5.39
CA LEU A 542 -27.75 24.70 -4.64
C LEU A 542 -28.75 23.91 -5.50
N THR A 543 -29.10 24.38 -6.67
CA THR A 543 -30.04 23.74 -7.61
C THR A 543 -29.51 23.78 -9.02
N PRO A 544 -29.91 22.83 -9.89
CA PRO A 544 -29.53 22.86 -11.29
C PRO A 544 -30.14 24.09 -12.04
N PHE A 545 -29.45 24.50 -13.08
CA PHE A 545 -29.90 25.60 -13.97
C PHE A 545 -29.33 25.41 -15.39
N THR A 546 -29.88 26.16 -16.37
CA THR A 546 -29.34 26.19 -17.72
C THR A 546 -29.02 27.63 -18.09
N ILE A 547 -27.80 27.89 -18.57
CA ILE A 547 -27.37 29.22 -19.05
C ILE A 547 -26.71 29.06 -20.40
N GLU A 548 -27.05 29.99 -21.34
CA GLU A 548 -26.52 29.98 -22.71
C GLU A 548 -26.64 28.58 -23.37
N GLY A 549 -27.77 27.89 -23.13
CA GLY A 549 -28.08 26.56 -23.68
C GLY A 549 -27.32 25.39 -23.06
N LYS A 550 -26.45 25.63 -22.10
CA LYS A 550 -25.68 24.58 -21.40
C LYS A 550 -26.30 24.30 -20.04
N PRO A 551 -26.65 23.02 -19.73
CA PRO A 551 -27.15 22.64 -18.41
C PRO A 551 -25.97 22.49 -17.39
N TYR A 552 -26.20 22.94 -16.16
CA TYR A 552 -25.34 22.84 -15.01
C TYR A 552 -26.04 22.11 -13.86
N ASP A 553 -25.29 21.30 -13.13
CA ASP A 553 -25.83 20.42 -12.10
C ASP A 553 -25.70 21.04 -10.68
N TYR A 554 -26.23 20.37 -9.69
CA TYR A 554 -26.04 20.69 -8.27
C TYR A 554 -24.57 20.92 -7.94
N GLY A 555 -24.27 21.93 -7.11
CA GLY A 555 -22.92 22.21 -6.68
C GLY A 555 -22.05 22.94 -7.69
N THR A 556 -22.61 23.44 -8.81
CA THR A 556 -21.86 24.27 -9.76
C THR A 556 -21.33 25.51 -9.07
N TYR A 557 -20.02 25.74 -9.19
CA TYR A 557 -19.36 26.91 -8.65
C TYR A 557 -19.44 28.10 -9.63
N MET A 558 -19.61 29.30 -9.07
CA MET A 558 -19.69 30.55 -9.81
C MET A 558 -18.72 31.57 -9.22
N ILE A 559 -17.95 32.22 -10.07
CA ILE A 559 -17.04 33.31 -9.76
C ILE A 559 -17.60 34.56 -10.43
N PRO A 560 -18.10 35.57 -9.68
CA PRO A 560 -18.53 36.83 -10.28
C PRO A 560 -17.34 37.55 -10.94
N SER A 561 -17.53 38.07 -12.14
CA SER A 561 -16.48 38.86 -12.82
C SER A 561 -16.23 40.21 -12.14
N LYS A 562 -17.26 40.79 -11.54
CA LYS A 562 -17.20 42.01 -10.74
C LYS A 562 -17.31 41.71 -9.27
N ASN A 563 -17.08 42.72 -8.41
CA ASN A 563 -17.06 42.55 -6.94
C ASN A 563 -15.98 41.60 -6.42
N GLN A 564 -14.85 41.52 -7.08
CA GLN A 564 -13.61 40.89 -6.63
C GLN A 564 -12.68 41.97 -6.06
N GLU A 565 -11.65 41.52 -5.31
CA GLU A 565 -10.58 42.41 -4.84
C GLU A 565 -9.58 42.75 -5.96
N VAL A 566 -9.61 42.01 -7.06
CA VAL A 566 -8.78 42.18 -8.23
C VAL A 566 -9.62 42.73 -9.39
N ASN A 567 -9.00 43.42 -10.36
CA ASN A 567 -9.69 43.87 -11.57
C ASN A 567 -10.00 42.70 -12.52
N GLU A 568 -10.86 42.93 -13.50
CA GLU A 568 -11.35 41.89 -14.42
C GLU A 568 -10.24 41.26 -15.29
N SER A 569 -9.21 42.02 -15.65
CA SER A 569 -8.08 41.50 -16.43
C SER A 569 -7.22 40.56 -15.61
N ASP A 570 -6.89 40.95 -14.38
CA ASP A 570 -6.12 40.15 -13.47
C ASP A 570 -6.89 38.89 -13.04
N LEU A 571 -8.19 39.00 -12.80
CA LEU A 571 -9.07 37.86 -12.54
C LEU A 571 -8.98 36.83 -13.67
N TYR A 572 -9.10 37.26 -14.94
CA TYR A 572 -9.03 36.36 -16.08
C TYR A 572 -7.71 35.61 -16.15
N GLU A 573 -6.56 36.29 -15.93
CA GLU A 573 -5.22 35.64 -15.90
C GLU A 573 -5.05 34.70 -14.70
N ILE A 574 -5.59 35.07 -13.54
CA ILE A 574 -5.61 34.17 -12.37
C ILE A 574 -6.38 32.89 -12.69
N LEU A 575 -7.58 33.01 -13.25
CA LEU A 575 -8.43 31.87 -13.60
C LEU A 575 -7.78 30.99 -14.67
N LYS A 576 -7.15 31.57 -15.67
CA LYS A 576 -6.44 30.84 -16.72
C LYS A 576 -5.29 30.03 -16.16
N ASN A 577 -4.47 30.63 -15.28
CA ASN A 577 -3.36 29.94 -14.62
C ASN A 577 -3.88 28.84 -13.70
N ALA A 578 -4.92 29.12 -12.91
CA ALA A 578 -5.54 28.14 -12.03
C ALA A 578 -6.16 26.96 -12.81
N ALA A 579 -6.86 27.22 -13.92
CA ALA A 579 -7.42 26.20 -14.80
C ALA A 579 -6.33 25.25 -15.33
N ILE A 580 -5.22 25.78 -15.84
CA ILE A 580 -4.08 24.99 -16.34
C ILE A 580 -3.48 24.15 -15.20
N LYS A 581 -3.19 24.78 -14.05
CA LYS A 581 -2.58 24.13 -12.88
C LYS A 581 -3.42 23.01 -12.27
N THR A 582 -4.75 23.15 -12.37
CA THR A 582 -5.70 22.21 -11.75
C THR A 582 -6.39 21.29 -12.76
N HIS A 583 -6.09 21.44 -14.05
CA HIS A 583 -6.65 20.61 -15.11
C HIS A 583 -8.18 20.73 -15.25
N ILE A 584 -8.78 21.86 -14.89
CA ILE A 584 -10.22 22.09 -14.91
C ILE A 584 -10.59 23.10 -16.00
N ASN A 585 -11.70 22.83 -16.71
CA ASN A 585 -12.27 23.78 -17.64
C ASN A 585 -13.22 24.74 -16.92
N ILE A 586 -12.99 26.04 -17.07
CA ILE A 586 -13.81 27.12 -16.55
C ILE A 586 -14.52 27.78 -17.74
N THR A 587 -15.83 28.00 -17.64
CA THR A 587 -16.65 28.59 -18.70
C THR A 587 -16.99 30.05 -18.32
N GLY A 588 -16.58 31.00 -19.13
CA GLY A 588 -17.06 32.40 -19.02
C GLY A 588 -18.51 32.51 -19.52
N VAL A 589 -19.32 33.38 -18.90
CA VAL A 589 -20.70 33.65 -19.29
C VAL A 589 -20.95 35.16 -19.26
N SER A 590 -21.80 35.64 -20.20
CA SER A 590 -22.03 37.06 -20.39
C SER A 590 -23.34 37.58 -19.76
N THR A 591 -24.14 36.67 -19.23
CA THR A 591 -25.42 37.00 -18.57
C THR A 591 -25.54 36.34 -17.21
N GLY A 592 -26.31 36.92 -16.30
CA GLY A 592 -26.74 36.31 -15.06
C GLY A 592 -28.10 35.63 -15.12
N HIS A 593 -28.82 35.80 -16.26
CA HIS A 593 -30.15 35.22 -16.44
C HIS A 593 -30.08 33.77 -16.91
N THR A 594 -30.82 32.89 -16.26
CA THR A 594 -30.79 31.45 -16.50
C THR A 594 -32.19 30.87 -16.63
N GLN A 595 -32.27 29.66 -17.14
CA GLN A 595 -33.45 28.82 -16.94
C GLN A 595 -33.23 28.05 -15.62
N GLY A 596 -33.97 28.45 -14.57
CA GLY A 596 -33.80 27.93 -13.21
C GLY A 596 -33.49 29.05 -12.22
N ILE A 597 -32.36 28.97 -11.56
CA ILE A 597 -31.90 30.00 -10.62
C ILE A 597 -30.92 30.96 -11.28
N ASP A 598 -31.24 32.24 -11.32
CA ASP A 598 -30.32 33.28 -11.80
C ASP A 598 -29.08 33.38 -10.97
N LEU A 599 -27.92 33.74 -11.54
CA LEU A 599 -26.63 33.75 -10.87
C LEU A 599 -26.57 34.72 -9.67
N GLY A 600 -27.48 35.69 -9.58
CA GLY A 600 -27.65 36.60 -8.44
C GLY A 600 -28.57 36.05 -7.35
N SER A 601 -29.18 34.87 -7.53
CA SER A 601 -30.13 34.28 -6.58
C SER A 601 -29.49 33.97 -5.21
N ARG A 602 -30.32 34.02 -4.17
CA ARG A 602 -29.96 33.55 -2.80
C ARG A 602 -29.59 32.06 -2.76
N ASN A 603 -29.95 31.29 -3.80
CA ASN A 603 -29.54 29.90 -3.94
C ASN A 603 -28.10 29.74 -4.43
N PHE A 604 -27.38 30.82 -4.74
CA PHE A 604 -25.94 30.84 -4.86
C PHE A 604 -25.32 31.29 -3.55
N ARG A 605 -24.79 30.34 -2.77
CA ARG A 605 -24.17 30.57 -1.45
C ARG A 605 -22.67 30.85 -1.58
N SER A 606 -22.17 31.79 -0.78
CA SER A 606 -20.73 32.05 -0.71
C SER A 606 -20.00 30.84 -0.12
N VAL A 607 -18.88 30.47 -0.72
CA VAL A 607 -17.99 29.43 -0.23
C VAL A 607 -16.82 30.09 0.47
N LYS A 608 -16.56 29.65 1.70
CA LYS A 608 -15.42 30.10 2.52
C LYS A 608 -14.28 29.10 2.41
N GLU A 609 -13.06 29.56 2.63
CA GLU A 609 -11.91 28.69 2.80
C GLU A 609 -12.11 27.74 3.98
N ALA A 610 -11.84 26.46 3.77
CA ALA A 610 -11.90 25.48 4.83
C ALA A 610 -10.60 25.46 5.63
N LYS A 611 -10.69 25.66 6.95
CA LYS A 611 -9.62 25.43 7.91
C LYS A 611 -9.88 24.09 8.60
N ILE A 612 -9.08 23.08 8.29
CA ILE A 612 -9.36 21.69 8.64
C ILE A 612 -8.43 21.23 9.76
N ALA A 613 -9.03 20.76 10.85
CA ALA A 613 -8.39 19.98 11.89
C ALA A 613 -8.65 18.49 11.65
N LEU A 614 -7.61 17.67 11.61
CA LEU A 614 -7.67 16.21 11.55
C LEU A 614 -7.15 15.65 12.86
N LEU A 615 -7.99 14.93 13.60
CA LEU A 615 -7.54 14.25 14.81
C LEU A 615 -6.64 13.05 14.46
N VAL A 616 -5.57 12.93 15.23
CA VAL A 616 -4.56 11.88 15.17
C VAL A 616 -4.17 11.46 16.58
N GLY A 617 -3.36 10.43 16.71
CA GLY A 617 -2.89 9.97 18.01
C GLY A 617 -3.65 8.77 18.57
N SER A 618 -3.50 8.52 19.86
CA SER A 618 -4.05 7.34 20.53
C SER A 618 -5.57 7.24 20.35
N GLY A 619 -6.05 6.04 20.04
CA GLY A 619 -7.45 5.76 19.73
C GLY A 619 -7.84 5.98 18.26
N VAL A 620 -7.10 6.76 17.50
CA VAL A 620 -7.35 7.00 16.07
C VAL A 620 -6.66 5.93 15.23
N ARG A 621 -7.38 5.37 14.27
CA ARG A 621 -6.79 4.43 13.30
C ARG A 621 -5.92 5.19 12.29
N SER A 622 -4.63 4.90 12.30
CA SER A 622 -3.64 5.66 11.50
C SER A 622 -3.89 5.58 10.00
N TYR A 623 -4.32 4.42 9.47
CA TYR A 623 -4.65 4.26 8.05
C TYR A 623 -5.74 5.22 7.59
N ASP A 624 -6.83 5.33 8.35
CA ASP A 624 -7.96 6.21 8.00
C ASP A 624 -7.55 7.70 8.06
N ALA A 625 -6.74 8.07 9.05
CA ALA A 625 -6.19 9.43 9.13
C ALA A 625 -5.20 9.71 7.98
N GLY A 626 -4.37 8.73 7.62
CA GLY A 626 -3.41 8.82 6.54
C GLY A 626 -4.05 9.01 5.17
N GLU A 627 -5.14 8.29 4.89
CA GLU A 627 -5.89 8.43 3.63
C GLU A 627 -6.42 9.86 3.44
N ILE A 628 -6.98 10.46 4.49
CA ILE A 628 -7.47 11.83 4.47
C ILE A 628 -6.30 12.81 4.28
N TRP A 629 -5.25 12.65 5.06
CA TRP A 629 -4.06 13.50 4.97
C TRP A 629 -3.45 13.45 3.57
N HIS A 630 -3.19 12.26 3.05
CA HIS A 630 -2.63 12.09 1.72
C HIS A 630 -3.53 12.70 0.61
N LEU A 631 -4.85 12.47 0.66
CA LEU A 631 -5.77 13.02 -0.33
C LEU A 631 -5.75 14.54 -0.33
N LEU A 632 -5.91 15.17 0.83
CA LEU A 632 -5.99 16.63 0.95
C LEU A 632 -4.65 17.29 0.60
N ASP A 633 -3.54 16.79 1.15
CA ASP A 633 -2.20 17.35 0.95
C ASP A 633 -1.65 17.08 -0.46
N THR A 634 -1.60 15.82 -0.88
CA THR A 634 -0.93 15.47 -2.14
C THR A 634 -1.79 15.71 -3.38
N ARG A 635 -3.10 15.41 -3.32
CA ARG A 635 -3.99 15.47 -4.49
C ARG A 635 -4.68 16.83 -4.62
N HIS A 636 -5.21 17.35 -3.52
CA HIS A 636 -5.96 18.60 -3.54
C HIS A 636 -5.16 19.83 -3.12
N LYS A 637 -3.92 19.64 -2.60
CA LYS A 637 -3.05 20.73 -2.15
C LYS A 637 -3.69 21.63 -1.08
N ILE A 638 -4.54 21.03 -0.24
CA ILE A 638 -5.22 21.67 0.89
C ILE A 638 -4.43 21.40 2.16
N SER A 639 -4.06 22.48 2.85
CA SER A 639 -3.38 22.40 4.14
C SER A 639 -4.34 21.89 5.22
N ILE A 640 -3.83 21.01 6.09
CA ILE A 640 -4.57 20.53 7.25
C ILE A 640 -3.69 20.62 8.50
N SER A 641 -4.30 20.82 9.66
CA SER A 641 -3.63 20.70 10.96
C SER A 641 -3.91 19.31 11.53
N LYS A 642 -2.86 18.55 11.78
CA LYS A 642 -2.95 17.26 12.49
C LYS A 642 -2.86 17.53 13.98
N ILE A 643 -3.93 17.23 14.73
CA ILE A 643 -4.06 17.50 16.16
C ILE A 643 -4.07 16.18 16.91
N ASP A 644 -3.10 15.99 17.79
CA ASP A 644 -3.06 14.80 18.64
C ASP A 644 -4.21 14.84 19.66
N THR A 645 -4.90 13.72 19.86
CA THR A 645 -6.02 13.60 20.81
C THR A 645 -5.65 14.04 22.23
N LYS A 646 -4.39 13.86 22.65
CA LYS A 646 -3.91 14.28 23.99
C LYS A 646 -3.75 15.80 24.14
N ASP A 647 -3.61 16.53 23.03
CA ASP A 647 -3.35 17.98 23.04
C ASP A 647 -4.62 18.81 22.77
N LEU A 648 -5.77 18.18 22.62
CA LEU A 648 -7.02 18.83 22.24
C LEU A 648 -7.42 19.93 23.22
N SER A 649 -7.22 19.74 24.54
CA SER A 649 -7.50 20.76 25.58
C SER A 649 -6.63 22.03 25.47
N ASN A 650 -5.56 22.02 24.71
CA ASN A 650 -4.65 23.15 24.54
C ASN A 650 -4.93 23.98 23.29
N ILE A 651 -6.02 23.68 22.57
CA ILE A 651 -6.31 24.23 21.25
C ILE A 651 -7.67 24.90 21.26
N ASP A 652 -7.77 26.06 20.63
CA ASP A 652 -9.06 26.70 20.37
C ASP A 652 -9.64 26.12 19.08
N LEU A 653 -10.68 25.27 19.18
CA LEU A 653 -11.38 24.73 18.02
C LEU A 653 -12.06 25.81 17.18
N GLY A 654 -12.33 26.99 17.71
CA GLY A 654 -12.86 28.15 16.99
C GLY A 654 -11.95 28.65 15.85
N ASP A 655 -10.65 28.32 15.88
CA ASP A 655 -9.72 28.61 14.79
C ASP A 655 -9.97 27.77 13.52
N TYR A 656 -10.75 26.69 13.65
CA TYR A 656 -11.05 25.75 12.56
C TYR A 656 -12.52 25.86 12.13
N SER A 657 -12.76 25.51 10.87
CA SER A 657 -14.11 25.38 10.32
C SER A 657 -14.59 23.93 10.27
N HIS A 658 -13.67 22.97 10.22
CA HIS A 658 -13.95 21.55 10.13
C HIS A 658 -13.08 20.78 11.10
N LEU A 659 -13.69 19.87 11.86
CA LEU A 659 -13.04 18.88 12.69
C LEU A 659 -13.35 17.50 12.13
N ILE A 660 -12.30 16.77 11.71
CA ILE A 660 -12.42 15.40 11.19
C ILE A 660 -11.92 14.44 12.25
N ILE A 661 -12.78 13.52 12.67
CA ILE A 661 -12.45 12.40 13.54
C ILE A 661 -12.50 11.12 12.67
N PRO A 662 -11.34 10.59 12.26
CA PRO A 662 -11.28 9.30 11.56
C PRO A 662 -11.81 8.16 12.44
N SER A 663 -11.78 6.92 11.96
CA SER A 663 -12.14 5.78 12.82
C SER A 663 -11.43 5.86 14.15
N PHE A 664 -12.22 6.03 15.22
CA PHE A 664 -11.76 6.25 16.59
C PHE A 664 -12.39 5.22 17.53
N SER A 665 -11.57 4.65 18.38
CA SER A 665 -12.00 3.79 19.48
C SER A 665 -11.16 4.08 20.72
N GLY A 666 -11.80 4.33 21.85
CA GLY A 666 -11.12 4.64 23.10
C GLY A 666 -11.81 5.73 23.89
N SER A 667 -11.17 6.16 24.97
CA SER A 667 -11.72 7.15 25.93
C SER A 667 -11.05 8.53 25.85
N GLN A 668 -10.07 8.71 24.95
CA GLN A 668 -9.26 9.92 24.90
C GLN A 668 -10.07 11.20 24.62
N LEU A 669 -11.19 11.08 23.91
CA LEU A 669 -12.06 12.21 23.58
C LEU A 669 -13.18 12.47 24.63
N ASN A 670 -13.34 11.60 25.63
CA ASN A 670 -14.46 11.69 26.57
C ASN A 670 -14.47 12.97 27.39
N ASN A 671 -13.31 13.52 27.73
CA ASN A 671 -13.15 14.76 28.44
C ASN A 671 -13.35 16.02 27.57
N HIS A 672 -13.47 15.86 26.25
CA HIS A 672 -13.58 16.95 25.27
C HIS A 672 -14.98 17.06 24.65
N VAL A 673 -15.95 16.30 25.14
CA VAL A 673 -17.32 16.25 24.58
C VAL A 673 -17.97 17.65 24.57
N ASP A 674 -17.89 18.39 25.66
CA ASP A 674 -18.51 19.72 25.76
C ASP A 674 -17.82 20.73 24.84
N GLU A 675 -16.51 20.68 24.72
CA GLU A 675 -15.72 21.51 23.82
C GLU A 675 -16.10 21.25 22.34
N ILE A 676 -16.17 19.97 21.94
CA ILE A 676 -16.57 19.60 20.58
C ILE A 676 -18.03 19.95 20.31
N LYS A 677 -18.94 19.79 21.30
CA LYS A 677 -20.33 20.27 21.21
C LYS A 677 -20.41 21.81 21.08
N GLY A 678 -19.56 22.55 21.79
CA GLY A 678 -19.43 24.00 21.67
C GLY A 678 -19.05 24.39 20.23
N PHE A 679 -18.00 23.79 19.69
CA PHE A 679 -17.56 23.97 18.29
C PHE A 679 -18.69 23.78 17.28
N VAL A 680 -19.48 22.69 17.41
CA VAL A 680 -20.60 22.44 16.51
C VAL A 680 -21.72 23.48 16.68
N LYS A 681 -22.03 23.89 17.90
CA LYS A 681 -23.05 24.93 18.19
C LYS A 681 -22.66 26.28 17.60
N GLU A 682 -21.39 26.60 17.55
CA GLU A 682 -20.86 27.85 16.96
C GLU A 682 -20.77 27.80 15.42
N GLY A 683 -21.17 26.68 14.83
CA GLY A 683 -21.26 26.50 13.37
C GLY A 683 -20.09 25.73 12.74
N GLY A 684 -19.24 25.11 13.55
CA GLY A 684 -18.20 24.20 13.11
C GLY A 684 -18.78 22.91 12.51
N VAL A 685 -18.10 22.35 11.53
CA VAL A 685 -18.49 21.11 10.86
C VAL A 685 -17.73 19.94 11.46
N LEU A 686 -18.45 19.02 12.10
CA LEU A 686 -17.90 17.78 12.65
C LEU A 686 -18.11 16.64 11.65
N ILE A 687 -17.04 15.94 11.28
CA ILE A 687 -17.05 14.78 10.37
C ILE A 687 -16.50 13.57 11.12
N GLY A 688 -17.32 12.54 11.31
CA GLY A 688 -16.91 11.26 11.88
C GLY A 688 -17.44 10.10 11.05
N TYR A 689 -16.69 9.00 10.98
CA TYR A 689 -17.09 7.81 10.25
C TYR A 689 -16.53 6.52 10.88
N ARG A 690 -17.07 5.37 10.45
CA ARG A 690 -16.75 4.04 10.99
C ARG A 690 -17.01 3.97 12.51
N GLU A 691 -16.04 3.50 13.30
CA GLU A 691 -16.17 3.31 14.75
C GLU A 691 -16.43 4.61 15.51
N THR A 692 -16.04 5.76 14.98
CA THR A 692 -16.35 7.09 15.55
C THR A 692 -17.86 7.32 15.68
N ILE A 693 -18.67 6.68 14.83
CA ILE A 693 -20.15 6.78 14.92
C ILE A 693 -20.67 6.26 16.27
N ASN A 694 -20.02 5.25 16.86
CA ASN A 694 -20.38 4.76 18.20
C ASN A 694 -20.18 5.84 19.26
N TRP A 695 -19.02 6.50 19.25
CA TRP A 695 -18.69 7.59 20.15
C TRP A 695 -19.63 8.81 19.97
N LEU A 696 -19.93 9.18 18.72
CA LEU A 696 -20.87 10.27 18.42
C LEU A 696 -22.28 9.96 18.93
N ASN A 697 -22.73 8.70 18.87
CA ASN A 697 -24.03 8.27 19.39
C ASN A 697 -24.05 8.20 20.91
N GLU A 698 -22.99 7.70 21.53
CA GLU A 698 -22.85 7.59 22.99
C GLU A 698 -22.95 8.94 23.68
N TYR A 699 -22.36 9.98 23.07
CA TYR A 699 -22.32 11.33 23.60
C TYR A 699 -23.38 12.29 23.01
N ASP A 700 -24.46 11.76 22.43
CA ASP A 700 -25.62 12.52 21.92
C ASP A 700 -25.28 13.61 20.87
N PHE A 701 -24.27 13.40 20.04
CA PHE A 701 -24.08 14.20 18.81
C PHE A 701 -25.08 13.80 17.73
N ILE A 702 -25.42 12.52 17.67
CA ILE A 702 -26.38 11.89 16.77
C ILE A 702 -27.22 10.91 17.56
N LYS A 703 -28.39 10.51 17.00
CA LYS A 703 -29.23 9.43 17.55
C LYS A 703 -29.38 8.34 16.50
N LEU A 704 -28.79 7.19 16.78
CA LEU A 704 -28.83 6.04 15.89
C LEU A 704 -29.17 4.79 16.69
N ASP A 705 -30.06 3.96 16.13
CA ASP A 705 -30.31 2.63 16.63
C ASP A 705 -29.41 1.63 15.92
N PHE A 706 -28.52 0.99 16.68
CA PHE A 706 -27.69 -0.08 16.16
C PHE A 706 -28.44 -1.42 16.19
N LEU A 707 -28.27 -2.20 15.12
CA LEU A 707 -28.74 -3.58 15.06
C LEU A 707 -27.66 -4.48 15.65
N ASN A 708 -27.76 -4.73 16.96
CA ASN A 708 -26.88 -5.69 17.64
C ASN A 708 -27.48 -7.09 17.50
N GLN A 709 -27.29 -7.73 16.36
CA GLN A 709 -27.63 -9.13 16.15
C GLN A 709 -26.31 -9.90 15.97
N SER A 710 -25.77 -10.41 17.08
CA SER A 710 -24.77 -11.47 17.00
C SER A 710 -25.51 -12.78 16.79
N PRO A 711 -25.36 -13.46 15.66
CA PRO A 711 -25.95 -14.78 15.46
C PRO A 711 -25.44 -15.73 16.54
N ILE A 712 -26.35 -16.45 17.19
CA ILE A 712 -25.97 -17.44 18.19
C ILE A 712 -25.76 -18.77 17.45
N ALA A 713 -24.54 -19.28 17.54
CA ALA A 713 -24.20 -20.60 17.05
C ALA A 713 -25.03 -21.67 17.81
N LYS A 714 -25.79 -22.45 17.08
CA LYS A 714 -26.54 -23.59 17.65
C LYS A 714 -26.01 -24.88 17.01
N ASN A 715 -25.66 -25.85 17.85
CA ASN A 715 -25.25 -27.20 17.41
C ASN A 715 -24.05 -27.22 16.46
N ILE A 716 -23.07 -26.36 16.68
CA ILE A 716 -21.78 -26.41 15.97
C ILE A 716 -20.70 -27.06 16.87
N SER A 717 -19.72 -27.72 16.26
CA SER A 717 -18.55 -28.22 16.98
C SER A 717 -17.65 -27.08 17.47
N PHE A 718 -16.80 -27.36 18.44
CA PHE A 718 -15.78 -26.36 18.84
C PHE A 718 -14.83 -26.02 17.68
N GLU A 719 -14.48 -26.98 16.85
CA GLU A 719 -13.67 -26.85 15.66
C GLU A 719 -14.27 -25.89 14.62
N ASP A 720 -15.61 -25.86 14.49
CA ASP A 720 -16.33 -25.02 13.53
C ASP A 720 -16.62 -23.59 14.05
N LYS A 721 -16.28 -23.29 15.30
CA LYS A 721 -16.62 -22.02 15.94
C LYS A 721 -16.03 -20.82 15.20
N ASP A 722 -14.73 -20.86 14.87
CA ASP A 722 -14.04 -19.78 14.19
C ASP A 722 -14.59 -19.56 12.77
N ASN A 723 -14.90 -20.64 12.05
CA ASN A 723 -15.55 -20.60 10.75
C ASN A 723 -16.94 -19.95 10.82
N PHE A 724 -17.71 -20.26 11.86
CA PHE A 724 -19.03 -19.66 12.09
C PHE A 724 -18.89 -18.16 12.40
N GLU A 725 -18.00 -17.77 13.30
CA GLU A 725 -17.75 -16.37 13.66
C GLU A 725 -17.23 -15.57 12.45
N GLY A 726 -16.25 -16.08 11.71
CA GLY A 726 -15.71 -15.46 10.50
C GLY A 726 -16.77 -15.28 9.39
N SER A 727 -17.72 -16.20 9.25
CA SER A 727 -18.84 -16.07 8.29
C SER A 727 -19.81 -14.92 8.60
N GLN A 728 -19.75 -14.36 9.82
CA GLN A 728 -20.57 -13.22 10.24
C GLN A 728 -19.87 -11.87 10.05
N GLU A 729 -18.60 -11.88 9.67
CA GLU A 729 -17.83 -10.67 9.46
C GLU A 729 -17.84 -10.23 7.99
N THR A 730 -17.72 -8.91 7.78
CA THR A 730 -17.56 -8.34 6.46
C THR A 730 -16.10 -7.89 6.32
N GLY A 731 -15.24 -8.75 5.83
CA GLY A 731 -13.80 -8.47 5.60
C GLY A 731 -13.56 -7.37 4.56
N GLY A 732 -14.55 -7.14 3.69
CA GLY A 732 -14.60 -6.06 2.70
C GLY A 732 -15.56 -6.41 1.58
N ALA A 733 -16.51 -5.50 1.29
CA ALA A 733 -17.47 -5.66 0.21
C ALA A 733 -17.84 -4.32 -0.42
N ILE A 734 -18.16 -4.34 -1.71
CA ILE A 734 -18.62 -3.17 -2.44
C ILE A 734 -20.13 -3.20 -2.54
N PHE A 735 -20.79 -2.28 -1.86
CA PHE A 735 -22.25 -2.13 -1.84
C PHE A 735 -22.72 -1.10 -2.84
N LYS A 736 -23.88 -1.36 -3.43
CA LYS A 736 -24.61 -0.40 -4.25
C LYS A 736 -25.49 0.44 -3.33
N VAL A 737 -25.20 1.75 -3.23
CA VAL A 737 -25.88 2.69 -2.34
C VAL A 737 -26.63 3.74 -3.13
N ASN A 738 -27.87 4.04 -2.73
CA ASN A 738 -28.64 5.16 -3.27
C ASN A 738 -28.41 6.40 -2.42
N ILE A 739 -28.15 7.53 -3.10
CA ILE A 739 -27.91 8.84 -2.47
C ILE A 739 -28.90 9.88 -2.99
N ASP A 740 -29.25 10.84 -2.14
CA ASP A 740 -29.97 12.05 -2.53
C ASP A 740 -28.98 13.08 -3.07
N ARG A 741 -28.97 13.28 -4.41
CA ARG A 741 -28.05 14.21 -5.06
C ARG A 741 -28.37 15.68 -4.78
N SER A 742 -29.55 16.00 -4.28
CA SER A 742 -29.94 17.38 -3.94
C SER A 742 -29.35 17.82 -2.59
N HIS A 743 -28.90 16.88 -1.73
CA HIS A 743 -28.25 17.20 -0.49
C HIS A 743 -26.80 17.67 -0.73
N PRO A 744 -26.35 18.81 -0.13
CA PRO A 744 -25.02 19.38 -0.39
C PRO A 744 -23.83 18.44 -0.20
N ILE A 745 -23.91 17.48 0.73
CA ILE A 745 -22.84 16.47 0.96
C ILE A 745 -22.61 15.58 -0.28
N ASN A 746 -23.61 15.48 -1.16
CA ASN A 746 -23.58 14.65 -2.35
C ASN A 746 -23.35 15.47 -3.65
N PHE A 747 -23.02 16.76 -3.54
CA PHE A 747 -22.69 17.57 -4.70
C PHE A 747 -21.43 17.03 -5.38
N GLY A 748 -21.47 16.97 -6.71
CA GLY A 748 -20.42 16.36 -7.53
C GLY A 748 -20.69 14.91 -7.93
N TYR A 749 -21.56 14.17 -7.24
CA TYR A 749 -21.99 12.86 -7.75
C TYR A 749 -22.93 13.01 -8.93
N LEU A 750 -22.62 12.33 -10.04
CA LEU A 750 -23.41 12.37 -11.27
C LEU A 750 -24.58 11.37 -11.28
N ASN A 751 -24.49 10.33 -10.48
CA ASN A 751 -25.47 9.26 -10.38
C ASN A 751 -26.08 9.24 -8.98
N SER A 752 -27.37 8.93 -8.87
CA SER A 752 -28.06 8.68 -7.58
C SER A 752 -27.70 7.35 -6.96
N THR A 753 -26.96 6.51 -7.68
CA THR A 753 -26.47 5.22 -7.19
C THR A 753 -24.97 5.17 -7.37
N ILE A 754 -24.27 4.88 -6.26
CA ILE A 754 -22.80 4.82 -6.22
C ILE A 754 -22.32 3.50 -5.58
N PRO A 755 -21.14 3.00 -5.96
CA PRO A 755 -20.48 1.92 -5.24
C PRO A 755 -19.77 2.48 -4.00
N ILE A 756 -19.94 1.84 -2.86
CA ILE A 756 -19.24 2.16 -1.61
C ILE A 756 -18.59 0.89 -1.06
N PHE A 757 -17.30 0.96 -0.79
CA PHE A 757 -16.60 -0.10 -0.07
C PHE A 757 -16.91 -0.02 1.42
N ARG A 758 -17.18 -1.18 2.02
CA ARG A 758 -17.48 -1.33 3.44
C ARG A 758 -16.67 -2.48 4.03
N ASN A 759 -16.03 -2.25 5.15
CA ASN A 759 -15.31 -3.25 5.95
C ASN A 759 -15.54 -3.00 7.47
N THR A 760 -16.79 -2.77 7.85
CA THR A 760 -17.18 -2.54 9.24
C THR A 760 -18.38 -3.42 9.57
N ASN A 761 -18.51 -3.84 10.83
CA ASN A 761 -19.61 -4.64 11.36
C ASN A 761 -20.74 -3.79 11.98
N LEU A 762 -20.71 -2.47 11.77
CA LEU A 762 -21.75 -1.58 12.25
C LEU A 762 -22.99 -1.66 11.36
N TYR A 763 -24.12 -2.07 11.93
CA TYR A 763 -25.42 -2.14 11.28
C TYR A 763 -26.38 -1.15 11.94
N LEU A 764 -26.93 -0.26 11.12
CA LEU A 764 -27.89 0.75 11.58
C LEU A 764 -29.30 0.32 11.21
N LYS A 765 -30.25 0.53 12.13
CA LYS A 765 -31.66 0.40 11.84
C LYS A 765 -32.10 1.61 11.02
N ALA A 766 -32.75 1.37 9.89
CA ALA A 766 -33.31 2.47 9.10
C ALA A 766 -34.50 3.06 9.90
N ASP A 767 -34.46 4.37 10.13
CA ASP A 767 -35.64 5.10 10.58
C ASP A 767 -36.75 4.97 9.53
N LYS A 768 -37.96 4.68 9.98
CA LYS A 768 -39.13 4.85 9.14
C LYS A 768 -39.33 6.35 8.96
N GLN A 769 -38.89 6.91 7.83
CA GLN A 769 -39.32 8.23 7.40
C GLN A 769 -40.79 8.22 7.02
#